data_3433c8073514c2dd4ed3b9f7c04b258a
#
_entry.id   3433c8073514c2dd4ed3b9f7c04b258a
#
_cell.length_a   1.000
_cell.length_b   1.000
_cell.length_c   1.000
_cell.angle_alpha   90.00
_cell.angle_beta   90.00
_cell.angle_gamma   90.00
#
_symmetry.space_group_name_H-M   'P 1'
#
loop_
_entity.id
_entity.type
_entity.pdbx_description
1 polymer ?
#
loop_
_entity_poly.entity_id
_entity_poly.type
_entity_poly.pdbx_seq_one_letter_code
_entity_poly.pdbx_strand_id
1 'polypeptide(L)'
;MIRLPTLRRPPGRWGRALGAVVLVTACDRGPARETDAPHPVASSAVTFNEDIAPILFAECAGCHRPISASATPARRIDGSNDVICIAGAPFQLLTYADAREHAVRIAAVTKSRAMPPWLPESAHGEFVNERRLTDRQITLIQQWIDQGTPEGDGPPPRPPVWPEGWQLGTPDLVLTLSESYTLRSDERDVFRNFVVPVPLPSSGAIFDTRYVRAIEFRADNPRVLHHASVAVDPTRVGRVLDRRDPGPGFATMPEGDVQNVYGWSPGKAPVLDPPDTAWALEAGSDLIVQLHMVSRGSSEAVRPTLGLFLSTTPPTSVPLTIKLESKSIDIPAGESNYVVRDSYVLPADVDVVSVYPHAHYLATTMRGTARLPDGTTRTLLSIHRWDVRWQDQYRYKTPVFLPKGTTVSMEFAYDNSYGNRNNPRRPPLPVRWGPKSTDEMGAVWLEVIARHREDSDVLTRDFFSRELLADTEAAELRARSDSANAAAHNALALKYMAGGRFDDAEKELNRALGLQPMDAEAHSNLGTLLQARGRLTDGVMHLELAARLKPNDDRIRVNLGNGRHAVGDQVAAISEYRRAVKMNPDNADAHFNLAVLLGPQGHVDEAIAHLRRALEINPRNAEAHRNLSIGLGLQGQVSEAIAHARAALSLDPQSVSARQQLDQLLGQQRPAAPNADLIGRRRNH
;
A
#
# COMPACT_ATOMS: atom_id res chain seq x y z
N MET A 1 -22.60 33.37 -31.91
CA MET A 1 -23.62 34.40 -31.67
C MET A 1 -24.88 33.71 -31.15
N ILE A 2 -25.11 33.64 -29.87
CA ILE A 2 -26.43 33.43 -29.26
C ILE A 2 -26.40 34.21 -27.94
N ARG A 3 -27.40 35.10 -27.77
CA ARG A 3 -27.49 36.12 -26.74
C ARG A 3 -28.03 35.54 -25.42
N LEU A 4 -27.44 35.99 -24.31
CA LEU A 4 -27.99 35.89 -22.96
C LEU A 4 -29.17 36.87 -22.76
N PRO A 5 -30.19 36.55 -21.94
CA PRO A 5 -31.15 37.55 -21.44
C PRO A 5 -30.77 37.99 -20.02
N THR A 6 -30.70 39.29 -19.86
CA THR A 6 -30.63 40.04 -18.62
C THR A 6 -31.95 40.00 -17.86
N LEU A 7 -31.92 39.74 -16.53
CA LEU A 7 -33.08 40.02 -15.66
C LEU A 7 -32.73 41.08 -14.61
N ARG A 8 -33.63 42.08 -14.56
CA ARG A 8 -33.61 43.30 -13.78
C ARG A 8 -34.00 43.03 -12.30
N ARG A 9 -33.40 43.80 -11.41
CA ARG A 9 -33.87 44.05 -10.03
C ARG A 9 -35.03 45.05 -10.03
N PRO A 10 -35.92 45.01 -9.03
CA PRO A 10 -36.62 46.17 -8.55
C PRO A 10 -36.27 46.55 -7.10
N PRO A 11 -36.52 47.81 -6.70
CA PRO A 11 -36.00 48.41 -5.50
C PRO A 11 -37.00 48.52 -4.35
N GLY A 12 -36.44 48.51 -3.15
CA GLY A 12 -36.78 49.29 -1.97
C GLY A 12 -38.16 49.29 -1.33
N ARG A 13 -38.16 49.16 0.00
CA ARG A 13 -38.74 50.18 0.90
C ARG A 13 -38.44 49.88 2.37
N TRP A 14 -38.12 50.94 3.04
CA TRP A 14 -37.91 51.08 4.48
C TRP A 14 -39.21 50.93 5.29
N GLY A 15 -39.12 50.33 6.50
CA GLY A 15 -40.19 50.42 7.50
C GLY A 15 -39.59 50.18 8.91
N ARG A 16 -39.42 51.28 9.63
CA ARG A 16 -39.13 51.28 11.08
C ARG A 16 -40.42 50.99 11.85
N ALA A 17 -40.37 50.12 12.86
CA ALA A 17 -41.31 50.16 13.98
C ALA A 17 -40.59 49.80 15.26
N LEU A 18 -40.61 50.73 16.21
CA LEU A 18 -40.31 50.55 17.63
C LEU A 18 -41.44 49.82 18.33
N GLY A 19 -41.14 49.04 19.34
CA GLY A 19 -42.16 48.52 20.26
C GLY A 19 -41.64 47.61 21.35
N ALA A 20 -41.37 48.20 22.49
CA ALA A 20 -41.63 47.75 23.88
C ALA A 20 -40.97 46.48 24.48
N VAL A 21 -40.26 46.77 25.52
CA VAL A 21 -39.71 45.95 26.61
C VAL A 21 -40.82 45.22 27.36
N VAL A 22 -40.67 43.90 27.60
CA VAL A 22 -41.22 43.26 28.79
C VAL A 22 -40.11 42.39 29.40
N LEU A 23 -39.67 42.75 30.57
CA LEU A 23 -38.83 41.97 31.49
C LEU A 23 -39.69 40.83 32.07
N VAL A 24 -39.23 39.57 31.92
CA VAL A 24 -39.61 38.48 32.82
C VAL A 24 -38.35 37.82 33.28
N THR A 25 -38.04 38.05 34.55
CA THR A 25 -36.99 37.37 35.30
C THR A 25 -37.43 35.92 35.59
N ALA A 26 -36.65 34.95 35.12
CA ALA A 26 -36.65 33.63 35.70
C ALA A 26 -35.19 33.15 35.80
N CYS A 27 -34.71 33.05 37.03
CA CYS A 27 -33.42 32.45 37.37
C CYS A 27 -33.48 30.93 37.11
N ASP A 28 -32.66 30.48 36.22
CA ASP A 28 -32.22 29.07 36.25
C ASP A 28 -30.68 29.05 36.19
N ARG A 29 -30.08 28.64 37.31
CA ARG A 29 -28.65 28.54 37.46
C ARG A 29 -28.20 27.18 36.95
N GLY A 30 -27.80 27.10 35.67
CA GLY A 30 -26.95 26.01 35.17
C GLY A 30 -25.53 26.19 35.74
N PRO A 31 -24.76 25.10 35.88
CA PRO A 31 -23.45 25.16 36.52
C PRO A 31 -22.49 26.04 35.68
N ALA A 32 -21.87 27.00 36.39
CA ALA A 32 -20.86 27.87 35.85
C ALA A 32 -19.70 27.04 35.26
N ARG A 33 -19.38 27.31 34.01
CA ARG A 33 -18.06 26.95 33.48
C ARG A 33 -17.05 27.75 34.29
N GLU A 34 -16.24 27.04 35.07
CA GLU A 34 -15.02 27.58 35.64
C GLU A 34 -14.14 28.10 34.52
N THR A 35 -14.07 29.41 34.42
CA THR A 35 -12.99 30.09 33.69
C THR A 35 -11.73 29.79 34.46
N ASP A 36 -10.81 29.03 33.90
CA ASP A 36 -9.46 28.82 34.39
C ASP A 36 -8.76 30.21 34.48
N ALA A 37 -8.95 30.88 35.61
CA ALA A 37 -8.03 31.94 36.04
C ALA A 37 -6.71 31.23 36.39
N PRO A 38 -5.54 31.80 36.02
CA PRO A 38 -4.29 31.19 36.38
C PRO A 38 -4.15 31.27 37.91
N HIS A 39 -4.36 30.10 38.57
CA HIS A 39 -3.97 29.96 39.96
C HIS A 39 -2.46 30.22 40.07
N PRO A 40 -1.99 31.07 40.95
CA PRO A 40 -0.57 31.19 41.23
C PRO A 40 -0.11 29.83 41.79
N VAL A 41 0.63 29.08 40.96
CA VAL A 41 1.29 27.87 41.40
C VAL A 41 2.28 28.27 42.49
N ALA A 42 1.99 27.87 43.73
CA ALA A 42 2.98 27.92 44.79
C ALA A 42 4.20 27.15 44.27
N SER A 43 5.39 27.75 44.39
CA SER A 43 6.63 27.22 43.82
C SER A 43 7.12 25.98 44.61
N SER A 44 6.45 24.86 44.44
CA SER A 44 7.07 23.56 44.69
C SER A 44 8.08 23.32 43.59
N ALA A 45 9.31 22.98 43.94
CA ALA A 45 10.33 22.65 42.94
C ALA A 45 9.81 21.52 42.05
N VAL A 46 9.86 21.69 40.71
CA VAL A 46 9.54 20.63 39.75
C VAL A 46 10.63 19.59 39.82
N THR A 47 10.30 18.35 40.14
CA THR A 47 11.26 17.27 40.35
C THR A 47 11.15 16.17 39.32
N PHE A 48 12.25 15.41 39.16
CA PHE A 48 12.24 14.26 38.26
C PHE A 48 11.23 13.20 38.71
N ASN A 49 11.27 12.81 39.99
CA ASN A 49 10.49 11.68 40.49
C ASN A 49 8.98 11.95 40.41
N GLU A 50 8.54 13.17 40.69
CA GLU A 50 7.10 13.49 40.73
C GLU A 50 6.54 13.99 39.39
N ASP A 51 7.31 14.84 38.68
CA ASP A 51 6.76 15.57 37.52
C ASP A 51 7.29 15.08 36.19
N ILE A 52 8.59 14.77 36.08
CA ILE A 52 9.26 14.54 34.80
C ILE A 52 9.26 13.07 34.39
N ALA A 53 9.55 12.15 35.32
CA ALA A 53 9.57 10.73 34.99
C ALA A 53 8.23 10.22 34.44
N PRO A 54 7.04 10.61 34.99
CA PRO A 54 5.77 10.23 34.39
C PRO A 54 5.64 10.68 32.94
N ILE A 55 6.09 11.90 32.61
CA ILE A 55 6.07 12.42 31.23
C ILE A 55 7.01 11.61 30.33
N LEU A 56 8.27 11.42 30.76
CA LEU A 56 9.26 10.69 29.97
C LEU A 56 8.87 9.23 29.77
N PHE A 57 8.29 8.59 30.78
CA PHE A 57 7.89 7.20 30.70
C PHE A 57 6.66 6.97 29.80
N ALA A 58 5.71 7.91 29.81
CA ALA A 58 4.54 7.84 28.95
C ALA A 58 4.88 8.16 27.48
N GLU A 59 5.68 9.21 27.23
CA GLU A 59 5.79 9.81 25.91
C GLU A 59 7.13 9.56 25.21
N CYS A 60 8.18 9.18 25.94
CA CYS A 60 9.54 9.09 25.39
C CYS A 60 10.12 7.67 25.50
N ALA A 61 9.94 7.01 26.66
CA ALA A 61 10.60 5.74 26.96
C ALA A 61 10.20 4.61 26.03
N GLY A 62 9.02 4.66 25.39
CA GLY A 62 8.60 3.71 24.37
C GLY A 62 9.62 3.54 23.23
N CYS A 63 10.28 4.64 22.84
CA CYS A 63 11.33 4.66 21.81
C CYS A 63 12.75 4.69 22.43
N HIS A 64 12.91 5.42 23.54
CA HIS A 64 14.18 5.62 24.24
C HIS A 64 14.43 4.54 25.28
N ARG A 65 14.37 3.26 24.88
CA ARG A 65 14.65 2.06 25.68
C ARG A 65 15.46 1.06 24.90
N PRO A 66 16.26 0.20 25.57
CA PRO A 66 17.01 -0.87 24.90
C PRO A 66 16.10 -1.83 24.14
N ILE A 67 16.58 -2.43 23.05
CA ILE A 67 15.89 -3.46 22.26
C ILE A 67 15.62 -4.71 23.10
N SER A 68 16.54 -5.04 24.01
CA SER A 68 16.42 -6.14 24.97
C SER A 68 17.10 -5.76 26.27
N ALA A 69 16.55 -6.19 27.40
CA ALA A 69 17.20 -6.05 28.70
C ALA A 69 18.56 -6.79 28.77
N SER A 70 18.77 -7.79 27.89
CA SER A 70 20.01 -8.55 27.76
C SER A 70 20.90 -8.09 26.60
N ALA A 71 20.52 -7.02 25.87
CA ALA A 71 21.33 -6.52 24.77
C ALA A 71 22.67 -5.99 25.32
N THR A 72 23.73 -6.71 25.03
CA THR A 72 25.08 -6.25 25.27
C THR A 72 25.28 -4.95 24.48
N PRO A 73 25.80 -3.87 25.08
CA PRO A 73 26.08 -2.63 24.37
C PRO A 73 26.90 -2.95 23.10
N ALA A 74 26.41 -2.50 21.95
CA ALA A 74 27.20 -2.67 20.72
C ALA A 74 28.43 -1.79 20.83
N ARG A 75 29.58 -2.43 20.90
CA ARG A 75 30.88 -1.74 21.01
C ARG A 75 31.20 -1.08 19.68
N ARG A 76 31.22 0.25 19.65
CA ARG A 76 31.71 0.98 18.47
C ARG A 76 33.18 0.72 18.23
N ILE A 77 33.62 0.93 16.99
CA ILE A 77 35.05 0.90 16.62
C ILE A 77 35.87 1.91 17.43
N ASP A 78 35.23 2.99 17.94
CA ASP A 78 35.82 4.00 18.81
C ASP A 78 35.84 3.60 20.32
N GLY A 79 35.34 2.40 20.66
CA GLY A 79 35.32 1.89 22.03
C GLY A 79 34.17 2.37 22.91
N SER A 80 33.19 3.17 22.39
CA SER A 80 32.03 3.61 23.15
C SER A 80 30.97 2.49 23.27
N ASN A 81 30.35 2.40 24.44
CA ASN A 81 29.24 1.47 24.73
C ASN A 81 27.91 2.15 24.41
N ASP A 82 27.47 2.15 23.16
CA ASP A 82 26.16 2.70 22.80
C ASP A 82 25.05 1.68 23.05
N VAL A 83 24.02 2.08 23.79
CA VAL A 83 22.80 1.32 23.92
C VAL A 83 21.97 1.49 22.63
N ILE A 84 21.65 0.38 21.96
CA ILE A 84 20.76 0.42 20.82
C ILE A 84 19.31 0.44 21.32
N CYS A 85 18.63 1.56 21.12
CA CYS A 85 17.22 1.71 21.47
C CYS A 85 16.30 1.21 20.34
N ILE A 86 15.07 0.80 20.69
CA ILE A 86 14.09 0.17 19.79
C ILE A 86 13.82 0.98 18.52
N ALA A 87 13.77 2.30 18.62
CA ALA A 87 13.51 3.20 17.49
C ALA A 87 14.78 3.80 16.90
N GLY A 88 15.96 3.21 17.15
CA GLY A 88 17.24 3.82 16.77
C GLY A 88 17.54 5.12 17.51
N ALA A 89 16.85 5.38 18.62
CA ALA A 89 17.11 6.56 19.45
C ALA A 89 18.55 6.49 20.00
N PRO A 90 19.26 7.62 20.06
CA PRO A 90 20.69 7.64 20.36
C PRO A 90 21.03 7.38 21.82
N PHE A 91 20.04 7.38 22.72
CA PHE A 91 20.19 7.16 24.17
C PHE A 91 18.88 6.69 24.79
N GLN A 92 18.94 6.07 25.94
CA GLN A 92 17.79 5.66 26.73
C GLN A 92 17.27 6.79 27.64
N LEU A 93 16.01 6.70 28.09
CA LEU A 93 15.37 7.63 29.04
C LEU A 93 14.56 6.84 30.08
N LEU A 94 15.23 5.99 30.86
CA LEU A 94 14.61 5.12 31.86
C LEU A 94 14.95 5.47 33.29
N THR A 95 15.96 6.32 33.50
CA THR A 95 16.45 6.70 34.82
C THR A 95 16.63 8.21 34.95
N TYR A 96 16.71 8.68 36.20
CA TYR A 96 17.10 10.07 36.46
C TYR A 96 18.45 10.43 35.83
N ALA A 97 19.44 9.56 35.94
CA ALA A 97 20.75 9.78 35.35
C ALA A 97 20.67 9.97 33.81
N ASP A 98 19.91 9.14 33.10
CA ASP A 98 19.69 9.28 31.67
C ASP A 98 19.08 10.66 31.32
N ALA A 99 18.02 11.03 32.05
CA ALA A 99 17.32 12.29 31.82
C ALA A 99 18.17 13.52 32.10
N ARG A 100 18.94 13.48 33.19
CA ARG A 100 19.84 14.56 33.60
C ARG A 100 20.99 14.77 32.62
N GLU A 101 21.59 13.68 32.14
CA GLU A 101 22.66 13.72 31.13
C GLU A 101 22.20 14.42 29.84
N HIS A 102 20.95 14.20 29.47
CA HIS A 102 20.39 14.72 28.22
C HIS A 102 19.42 15.89 28.40
N ALA A 103 19.32 16.48 29.58
CA ALA A 103 18.31 17.46 29.96
C ALA A 103 18.22 18.64 28.98
N VAL A 104 19.36 19.26 28.64
CA VAL A 104 19.40 20.41 27.71
C VAL A 104 18.87 20.05 26.33
N ARG A 105 19.19 18.84 25.85
CA ARG A 105 18.69 18.34 24.56
C ARG A 105 17.20 18.06 24.63
N ILE A 106 16.71 17.42 25.70
CA ILE A 106 15.29 17.18 25.95
C ILE A 106 14.52 18.49 25.91
N ALA A 107 14.98 19.53 26.63
CA ALA A 107 14.35 20.84 26.62
C ALA A 107 14.25 21.46 25.22
N ALA A 108 15.35 21.44 24.48
CA ALA A 108 15.39 22.02 23.13
C ALA A 108 14.43 21.32 22.15
N VAL A 109 14.42 19.98 22.13
CA VAL A 109 13.60 19.22 21.19
C VAL A 109 12.11 19.20 21.58
N THR A 110 11.78 19.25 22.87
CA THR A 110 10.38 19.32 23.33
C THR A 110 9.81 20.72 23.15
N LYS A 111 10.59 21.78 23.45
CA LYS A 111 10.21 23.17 23.18
C LYS A 111 9.94 23.44 21.71
N SER A 112 10.79 22.89 20.82
CA SER A 112 10.60 23.02 19.37
C SER A 112 9.55 22.06 18.82
N ARG A 113 8.96 21.18 19.64
CA ARG A 113 8.03 20.10 19.27
C ARG A 113 8.61 19.15 18.21
N ALA A 114 9.94 19.00 18.19
CA ALA A 114 10.61 18.02 17.35
C ALA A 114 10.54 16.60 17.96
N MET A 115 10.32 16.51 19.29
CA MET A 115 10.12 15.27 20.03
C MET A 115 9.00 15.45 21.07
N PRO A 116 8.15 14.41 21.27
CA PRO A 116 8.03 13.19 20.45
C PRO A 116 7.68 13.52 19.00
N PRO A 117 8.07 12.68 18.02
CA PRO A 117 7.77 12.90 16.60
C PRO A 117 6.28 12.68 16.33
N TRP A 118 5.58 13.77 16.05
CA TRP A 118 4.17 13.78 15.69
C TRP A 118 3.87 14.93 14.76
N LEU A 119 3.45 14.63 13.53
CA LEU A 119 3.30 15.65 12.49
C LEU A 119 1.90 16.28 12.40
N PRO A 120 0.78 15.54 12.59
CA PRO A 120 -0.56 16.13 12.47
C PRO A 120 -0.84 17.19 13.55
N GLU A 121 -1.65 18.18 13.19
CA GLU A 121 -2.11 19.20 14.13
C GLU A 121 -3.26 18.71 15.02
N SER A 122 -3.34 19.22 16.26
CA SER A 122 -4.30 18.78 17.27
C SER A 122 -5.77 19.12 16.97
N ALA A 123 -6.02 20.12 16.12
CA ALA A 123 -7.38 20.59 15.86
C ALA A 123 -8.16 19.72 14.84
N HIS A 124 -7.53 18.72 14.25
CA HIS A 124 -8.05 18.04 13.08
C HIS A 124 -8.00 16.52 13.20
N GLY A 125 -8.85 15.97 14.07
CA GLY A 125 -9.00 14.53 14.30
C GLY A 125 -8.30 14.07 15.59
N GLU A 126 -8.87 13.04 16.21
CA GLU A 126 -8.23 12.31 17.30
C GLU A 126 -7.67 11.01 16.74
N PHE A 127 -6.35 10.84 16.86
CA PHE A 127 -5.67 9.66 16.37
C PHE A 127 -5.31 8.68 17.50
N VAL A 128 -5.27 7.41 17.19
CA VAL A 128 -4.77 6.37 18.10
C VAL A 128 -3.28 6.58 18.30
N ASN A 129 -2.80 6.39 19.53
CA ASN A 129 -1.39 6.51 19.89
C ASN A 129 -0.79 7.91 19.58
N GLU A 130 -1.58 8.96 19.71
CA GLU A 130 -1.09 10.34 19.56
C GLU A 130 0.05 10.62 20.52
N ARG A 131 1.21 11.00 19.99
CA ARG A 131 2.44 11.26 20.74
C ARG A 131 2.72 12.76 20.80
N ARG A 132 1.93 13.52 21.54
CA ARG A 132 2.08 14.96 21.63
C ARG A 132 2.14 15.39 23.08
N LEU A 133 3.20 16.13 23.42
CA LEU A 133 3.25 16.82 24.70
C LEU A 133 2.28 18.00 24.74
N THR A 134 1.57 18.13 25.85
CA THR A 134 0.78 19.32 26.19
C THR A 134 1.72 20.51 26.50
N ASP A 135 1.20 21.73 26.37
CA ASP A 135 1.96 22.94 26.75
C ASP A 135 2.41 22.90 28.21
N ARG A 136 1.57 22.34 29.09
CA ARG A 136 1.91 22.15 30.51
C ARG A 136 3.09 21.18 30.67
N GLN A 137 3.11 20.05 29.99
CA GLN A 137 4.24 19.10 30.05
C GLN A 137 5.53 19.73 29.55
N ILE A 138 5.47 20.48 28.45
CA ILE A 138 6.63 21.22 27.91
C ILE A 138 7.12 22.26 28.96
N THR A 139 6.19 22.97 29.57
CA THR A 139 6.53 23.97 30.61
C THR A 139 7.20 23.32 31.81
N LEU A 140 6.67 22.18 32.30
CA LEU A 140 7.29 21.44 33.41
C LEU A 140 8.72 20.98 33.06
N ILE A 141 8.95 20.46 31.85
CA ILE A 141 10.29 20.06 31.40
C ILE A 141 11.25 21.30 31.41
N GLN A 142 10.79 22.45 30.89
CA GLN A 142 11.63 23.68 30.91
C GLN A 142 11.94 24.13 32.36
N GLN A 143 10.92 24.16 33.21
CA GLN A 143 11.10 24.54 34.62
C GLN A 143 12.06 23.63 35.37
N TRP A 144 11.95 22.32 35.17
CA TRP A 144 12.85 21.35 35.77
C TRP A 144 14.32 21.61 35.41
N ILE A 145 14.58 21.99 34.17
CA ILE A 145 15.93 22.27 33.69
C ILE A 145 16.42 23.61 34.24
N ASP A 146 15.58 24.67 34.24
CA ASP A 146 15.90 25.97 34.77
C ASP A 146 16.20 25.92 36.28
N GLN A 147 15.63 24.96 37.02
CA GLN A 147 15.87 24.70 38.43
C GLN A 147 17.10 23.81 38.73
N GLY A 148 17.86 23.44 37.70
CA GLY A 148 19.09 22.60 37.86
C GLY A 148 18.84 21.13 37.94
N THR A 149 17.71 20.65 37.38
CA THR A 149 17.34 19.24 37.27
C THR A 149 17.24 18.48 38.59
N PRO A 150 16.48 18.94 39.60
CA PRO A 150 16.38 18.25 40.89
C PRO A 150 15.73 16.87 40.73
N GLU A 151 16.25 15.88 41.48
CA GLU A 151 15.71 14.50 41.47
C GLU A 151 14.39 14.40 42.22
N GLY A 152 14.28 15.06 43.34
CA GLY A 152 13.13 15.03 44.24
C GLY A 152 13.30 14.00 45.37
N ASP A 153 12.53 14.21 46.45
CA ASP A 153 12.48 13.30 47.58
C ASP A 153 11.60 12.08 47.28
N GLY A 154 12.00 10.92 47.78
CA GLY A 154 11.25 9.69 47.61
C GLY A 154 11.85 8.70 46.56
N PRO A 155 11.30 7.47 46.49
CA PRO A 155 11.82 6.48 45.57
C PRO A 155 11.54 6.89 44.12
N PRO A 156 12.51 6.68 43.20
CA PRO A 156 12.27 6.96 41.79
C PRO A 156 11.13 6.09 41.24
N PRO A 157 10.24 6.66 40.42
CA PRO A 157 9.17 5.88 39.78
C PRO A 157 9.76 4.78 38.93
N ARG A 158 9.09 3.64 38.88
CA ARG A 158 9.52 2.49 38.09
C ARG A 158 9.19 2.73 36.61
N PRO A 159 10.15 2.50 35.69
CA PRO A 159 9.85 2.53 34.26
C PRO A 159 8.75 1.52 33.91
N PRO A 160 7.95 1.78 32.86
CA PRO A 160 7.00 0.81 32.35
C PRO A 160 7.70 -0.52 31.99
N VAL A 161 6.99 -1.62 32.22
CA VAL A 161 7.42 -2.95 31.76
C VAL A 161 6.84 -3.18 30.39
N TRP A 162 7.69 -3.42 29.41
CA TRP A 162 7.25 -3.78 28.07
C TRP A 162 7.36 -5.30 27.89
N PRO A 163 6.45 -5.92 27.11
CA PRO A 163 6.52 -7.33 26.80
C PRO A 163 7.88 -7.67 26.16
N GLU A 164 8.51 -8.71 26.61
CA GLU A 164 9.63 -9.32 25.89
C GLU A 164 9.07 -10.02 24.65
N GLY A 165 9.62 -9.74 23.47
CA GLY A 165 9.17 -10.33 22.23
C GLY A 165 8.10 -9.49 21.50
N TRP A 166 7.03 -10.13 21.01
CA TRP A 166 5.97 -9.49 20.27
C TRP A 166 5.04 -8.68 21.19
N GLN A 167 4.73 -7.43 20.78
CA GLN A 167 3.94 -6.53 21.61
C GLN A 167 2.45 -6.91 21.66
N LEU A 168 1.95 -7.49 20.55
CA LEU A 168 0.56 -7.95 20.45
C LEU A 168 0.34 -9.40 20.95
N GLY A 169 1.36 -10.03 21.53
CA GLY A 169 1.34 -11.44 21.92
C GLY A 169 1.98 -12.33 20.85
N THR A 170 1.71 -13.64 20.88
CA THR A 170 2.29 -14.60 19.92
C THR A 170 1.60 -14.45 18.55
N PRO A 171 2.32 -14.14 17.47
CA PRO A 171 1.76 -14.10 16.12
C PRO A 171 1.35 -15.50 15.65
N ASP A 172 0.32 -15.55 14.81
CA ASP A 172 -0.09 -16.80 14.14
C ASP A 172 0.91 -17.23 13.07
N LEU A 173 1.57 -16.25 12.42
CA LEU A 173 2.63 -16.49 11.44
C LEU A 173 3.81 -15.55 11.73
N VAL A 174 5.01 -16.12 11.69
CA VAL A 174 6.26 -15.35 11.74
C VAL A 174 6.99 -15.51 10.41
N LEU A 175 7.17 -14.39 9.72
CA LEU A 175 7.79 -14.34 8.41
C LEU A 175 9.07 -13.51 8.50
N THR A 176 10.17 -14.07 7.99
CA THR A 176 11.48 -13.40 7.96
C THR A 176 11.96 -13.31 6.51
N LEU A 177 12.65 -12.25 6.15
CA LEU A 177 13.26 -12.15 4.81
C LEU A 177 14.14 -13.39 4.55
N SER A 178 14.06 -13.92 3.32
CA SER A 178 14.84 -15.10 2.89
C SER A 178 16.34 -14.87 3.06
N GLU A 179 16.78 -13.66 2.79
CA GLU A 179 18.17 -13.23 2.86
C GLU A 179 18.32 -11.89 3.59
N SER A 180 19.53 -11.61 4.03
CA SER A 180 19.92 -10.35 4.66
C SER A 180 20.41 -9.38 3.60
N TYR A 181 19.99 -8.11 3.69
CA TYR A 181 20.59 -7.05 2.89
C TYR A 181 21.76 -6.42 3.66
N THR A 182 22.92 -6.28 3.01
CA THR A 182 24.04 -5.54 3.58
C THR A 182 24.09 -4.13 2.99
N LEU A 183 23.65 -3.16 3.78
CA LEU A 183 23.77 -1.75 3.45
C LEU A 183 25.24 -1.34 3.57
N ARG A 184 25.86 -0.93 2.47
CA ARG A 184 27.27 -0.55 2.47
C ARG A 184 27.46 0.87 2.99
N SER A 185 28.66 1.16 3.48
CA SER A 185 29.00 2.48 4.05
C SER A 185 28.94 3.63 3.04
N ASP A 186 29.09 3.35 1.74
CA ASP A 186 29.04 4.30 0.63
C ASP A 186 27.62 4.50 0.07
N GLU A 187 26.67 3.64 0.42
CA GLU A 187 25.25 3.76 0.05
C GLU A 187 24.55 4.68 1.03
N ARG A 188 24.07 5.84 0.54
CA ARG A 188 23.49 6.85 1.43
C ARG A 188 22.00 6.65 1.69
N ASP A 189 21.27 6.19 0.69
CA ASP A 189 19.82 6.19 0.67
C ASP A 189 19.32 5.08 -0.26
N VAL A 190 18.84 3.99 0.27
CA VAL A 190 18.57 2.74 -0.45
C VAL A 190 17.15 2.28 -0.23
N PHE A 191 16.42 2.08 -1.34
CA PHE A 191 15.14 1.37 -1.37
C PHE A 191 15.34 -0.01 -1.98
N ARG A 192 14.91 -1.06 -1.26
CA ARG A 192 14.93 -2.45 -1.76
C ARG A 192 13.64 -3.14 -1.38
N ASN A 193 13.13 -3.93 -2.31
CA ASN A 193 11.93 -4.73 -2.14
C ASN A 193 12.32 -6.20 -2.01
N PHE A 194 11.70 -6.91 -1.07
CA PHE A 194 11.97 -8.32 -0.80
C PHE A 194 10.69 -9.11 -0.90
N VAL A 195 10.73 -10.22 -1.62
CA VAL A 195 9.62 -11.17 -1.63
C VAL A 195 9.66 -12.03 -0.38
N VAL A 196 8.55 -12.06 0.34
CA VAL A 196 8.35 -12.91 1.51
C VAL A 196 7.23 -13.89 1.20
N PRO A 197 7.55 -15.15 0.85
CA PRO A 197 6.55 -16.17 0.58
C PRO A 197 5.68 -16.44 1.81
N VAL A 198 4.35 -16.44 1.62
CA VAL A 198 3.41 -16.83 2.66
C VAL A 198 3.20 -18.34 2.58
N PRO A 199 3.47 -19.11 3.66
CA PRO A 199 3.27 -20.55 3.67
C PRO A 199 1.81 -20.90 3.38
N LEU A 200 1.58 -21.93 2.54
CA LEU A 200 0.25 -22.47 2.33
C LEU A 200 -0.30 -23.06 3.64
N PRO A 201 -1.64 -23.05 3.85
CA PRO A 201 -2.25 -23.69 4.98
C PRO A 201 -1.95 -25.20 5.02
N SER A 202 -1.78 -25.75 6.23
CA SER A 202 -1.53 -27.19 6.44
C SER A 202 -2.69 -28.09 5.98
N SER A 203 -3.88 -27.52 5.81
CA SER A 203 -5.07 -28.22 5.33
C SER A 203 -4.99 -28.71 3.89
N GLY A 204 -3.99 -28.27 3.12
CA GLY A 204 -3.90 -28.51 1.67
C GLY A 204 -5.05 -27.88 0.87
N ALA A 205 -5.88 -27.06 1.51
CA ALA A 205 -6.94 -26.33 0.82
C ALA A 205 -6.29 -25.26 -0.08
N ILE A 206 -6.51 -25.41 -1.38
CA ILE A 206 -5.91 -24.56 -2.43
C ILE A 206 -6.37 -23.10 -2.32
N PHE A 207 -7.44 -22.84 -1.53
CA PHE A 207 -8.11 -21.55 -1.40
C PHE A 207 -8.54 -21.25 0.05
N ASP A 208 -7.61 -21.30 0.97
CA ASP A 208 -7.86 -20.85 2.33
C ASP A 208 -7.40 -19.39 2.46
N THR A 209 -8.33 -18.47 2.24
CA THR A 209 -8.07 -17.04 2.47
C THR A 209 -7.89 -16.83 3.97
N ARG A 210 -6.73 -16.31 4.35
CA ARG A 210 -6.48 -15.87 5.70
C ARG A 210 -6.87 -14.41 5.83
N TYR A 211 -7.33 -14.03 7.01
CA TYR A 211 -7.71 -12.66 7.27
C TYR A 211 -6.78 -12.08 8.32
N VAL A 212 -6.02 -11.05 7.95
CA VAL A 212 -4.98 -10.46 8.79
C VAL A 212 -5.53 -9.22 9.48
N ARG A 213 -5.48 -9.21 10.82
CA ARG A 213 -5.93 -8.12 11.68
C ARG A 213 -4.81 -7.19 12.13
N ALA A 214 -3.58 -7.67 12.11
CA ALA A 214 -2.42 -6.85 12.43
C ALA A 214 -1.15 -7.39 11.82
N ILE A 215 -0.23 -6.49 11.57
CA ILE A 215 1.18 -6.79 11.33
C ILE A 215 1.98 -6.14 12.45
N GLU A 216 2.87 -6.89 13.06
CA GLU A 216 3.94 -6.34 13.88
C GLU A 216 5.27 -6.50 13.15
N PHE A 217 5.85 -5.38 12.76
CA PHE A 217 7.14 -5.34 12.09
C PHE A 217 8.26 -5.18 13.12
N ARG A 218 9.25 -6.06 13.09
CA ARG A 218 10.40 -6.03 13.98
C ARG A 218 11.67 -5.75 13.20
N ALA A 219 12.15 -4.53 13.31
CA ALA A 219 13.45 -4.16 12.80
C ALA A 219 14.55 -4.82 13.65
N ASP A 220 15.37 -5.65 13.02
CA ASP A 220 16.59 -6.21 13.64
C ASP A 220 17.67 -5.14 13.80
N ASN A 221 17.72 -4.18 12.87
CA ASN A 221 18.65 -3.06 12.91
C ASN A 221 17.92 -1.70 12.68
N PRO A 222 17.27 -1.15 13.72
CA PRO A 222 16.53 0.10 13.61
C PRO A 222 17.42 1.34 13.43
N ARG A 223 18.75 1.19 13.48
CA ARG A 223 19.69 2.30 13.30
C ARG A 223 19.76 2.79 11.87
N VAL A 224 19.64 1.88 10.93
CA VAL A 224 19.75 2.15 9.48
C VAL A 224 18.45 1.99 8.77
N LEU A 225 17.45 1.32 9.37
CA LEU A 225 16.13 1.16 8.81
C LEU A 225 15.27 2.40 9.09
N HIS A 226 14.99 3.17 8.05
CA HIS A 226 14.30 4.44 8.14
C HIS A 226 12.77 4.27 8.14
N HIS A 227 12.22 3.48 7.23
CA HIS A 227 10.85 2.99 7.23
C HIS A 227 10.72 1.72 6.38
N ALA A 228 9.59 1.06 6.52
CA ALA A 228 9.24 -0.10 5.72
C ALA A 228 7.77 -0.03 5.30
N SER A 229 7.44 -0.61 4.16
CA SER A 229 6.08 -0.89 3.76
C SER A 229 5.91 -2.37 3.43
N VAL A 230 4.69 -2.87 3.63
CA VAL A 230 4.32 -4.24 3.31
C VAL A 230 3.15 -4.21 2.34
N ALA A 231 3.30 -4.90 1.23
CA ALA A 231 2.26 -5.03 0.24
C ALA A 231 1.94 -6.51 -0.04
N VAL A 232 0.69 -6.81 -0.39
CA VAL A 232 0.27 -8.13 -0.85
C VAL A 232 0.48 -8.21 -2.35
N ASP A 233 1.16 -9.26 -2.80
CA ASP A 233 1.37 -9.59 -4.22
C ASP A 233 0.63 -10.91 -4.54
N PRO A 234 -0.64 -10.83 -4.97
CA PRO A 234 -1.42 -12.01 -5.31
C PRO A 234 -0.99 -12.65 -6.62
N THR A 235 -0.27 -11.92 -7.47
CA THR A 235 0.19 -12.36 -8.79
C THR A 235 1.59 -12.95 -8.79
N ARG A 236 2.32 -12.79 -7.69
CA ARG A 236 3.73 -13.18 -7.51
C ARG A 236 4.68 -12.52 -8.52
N VAL A 237 4.30 -11.36 -9.04
CA VAL A 237 5.17 -10.58 -9.95
C VAL A 237 6.48 -10.19 -9.29
N GLY A 238 6.47 -9.97 -7.97
CA GLY A 238 7.67 -9.72 -7.18
C GLY A 238 8.75 -10.77 -7.37
N ARG A 239 8.39 -12.06 -7.43
CA ARG A 239 9.36 -13.16 -7.69
C ARG A 239 10.03 -13.04 -9.05
N VAL A 240 9.33 -12.52 -10.06
CA VAL A 240 9.90 -12.32 -11.39
C VAL A 240 10.90 -11.17 -11.38
N LEU A 241 10.57 -10.08 -10.69
CA LEU A 241 11.45 -8.91 -10.55
C LEU A 241 12.70 -9.25 -9.72
N ASP A 242 12.53 -9.99 -8.63
CA ASP A 242 13.59 -10.44 -7.74
C ASP A 242 14.63 -11.31 -8.49
N ARG A 243 14.18 -12.29 -9.27
CA ARG A 243 15.08 -13.12 -10.09
C ARG A 243 15.83 -12.35 -11.19
N ARG A 244 15.30 -11.22 -11.63
CA ARG A 244 15.92 -10.38 -12.68
C ARG A 244 16.93 -9.37 -12.12
N ASP A 245 16.81 -9.02 -10.85
CA ASP A 245 17.74 -8.13 -10.18
C ASP A 245 18.98 -8.93 -9.72
N PRO A 246 20.21 -8.45 -9.99
CA PRO A 246 21.42 -9.17 -9.63
C PRO A 246 21.79 -9.11 -8.14
N GLY A 247 21.13 -8.22 -7.38
CA GLY A 247 21.38 -8.04 -5.93
C GLY A 247 20.29 -8.65 -5.06
N PRO A 248 20.47 -8.64 -3.75
CA PRO A 248 19.44 -9.08 -2.80
C PRO A 248 18.17 -8.23 -2.93
N GLY A 249 17.02 -8.90 -3.14
CA GLY A 249 15.77 -8.24 -3.45
C GLY A 249 15.81 -7.49 -4.79
N PHE A 250 14.87 -6.56 -5.04
CA PHE A 250 14.76 -5.83 -6.30
C PHE A 250 14.47 -4.32 -6.10
N ALA A 251 14.83 -3.49 -7.09
CA ALA A 251 14.86 -2.04 -6.92
C ALA A 251 13.50 -1.36 -7.08
N THR A 252 12.64 -1.84 -7.97
CA THR A 252 11.41 -1.14 -8.37
C THR A 252 10.17 -1.86 -7.87
N MET A 253 9.33 -1.19 -7.07
CA MET A 253 8.04 -1.74 -6.66
C MET A 253 7.18 -2.05 -7.88
N PRO A 254 6.55 -3.25 -7.98
CA PRO A 254 5.70 -3.57 -9.11
C PRO A 254 4.45 -2.68 -9.16
N GLU A 255 4.01 -2.37 -10.37
CA GLU A 255 2.72 -1.73 -10.63
C GLU A 255 1.62 -2.80 -10.80
N GLY A 256 0.36 -2.40 -10.63
CA GLY A 256 -0.80 -3.27 -10.85
C GLY A 256 -1.45 -3.75 -9.54
N ASP A 257 -1.81 -5.03 -9.47
CA ASP A 257 -2.62 -5.61 -8.38
C ASP A 257 -1.90 -5.75 -7.03
N VAL A 258 -0.74 -5.12 -6.86
CA VAL A 258 0.00 -5.10 -5.59
C VAL A 258 -0.60 -4.05 -4.66
N GLN A 259 -1.15 -4.50 -3.55
CA GLN A 259 -1.83 -3.65 -2.57
C GLN A 259 -0.97 -3.41 -1.34
N ASN A 260 -0.64 -2.14 -1.06
CA ASN A 260 0.02 -1.77 0.19
C ASN A 260 -0.96 -1.89 1.37
N VAL A 261 -0.60 -2.70 2.37
CA VAL A 261 -1.45 -3.01 3.52
C VAL A 261 -0.88 -2.54 4.86
N TYR A 262 0.40 -2.18 4.91
CA TYR A 262 1.03 -1.77 6.15
C TYR A 262 2.24 -0.88 5.91
N GLY A 263 2.38 0.16 6.73
CA GLY A 263 3.58 1.00 6.79
C GLY A 263 4.16 0.99 8.21
N TRP A 264 5.47 0.92 8.32
CA TRP A 264 6.21 0.99 9.58
C TRP A 264 7.22 2.14 9.56
N SER A 265 7.31 2.84 10.67
CA SER A 265 8.36 3.80 10.97
C SER A 265 8.90 3.57 12.39
N PRO A 266 10.13 4.02 12.72
CA PRO A 266 10.68 3.87 14.05
C PRO A 266 9.76 4.41 15.15
N GLY A 267 9.48 3.58 16.15
CA GLY A 267 8.60 3.92 17.26
C GLY A 267 7.11 3.71 17.02
N LYS A 268 6.69 3.25 15.83
CA LYS A 268 5.30 2.87 15.58
C LYS A 268 4.92 1.68 16.46
N ALA A 269 3.89 1.87 17.29
CA ALA A 269 3.28 0.76 18.03
C ALA A 269 2.35 -0.03 17.11
N PRO A 270 2.41 -1.37 17.12
CA PRO A 270 1.48 -2.18 16.35
C PRO A 270 0.07 -2.02 16.92
N VAL A 271 -0.93 -2.09 16.02
CA VAL A 271 -2.35 -1.97 16.38
C VAL A 271 -3.07 -3.21 15.89
N LEU A 272 -3.88 -3.80 16.76
CA LEU A 272 -4.75 -4.91 16.43
C LEU A 272 -6.12 -4.38 16.00
N ASP A 273 -6.51 -4.66 14.77
CA ASP A 273 -7.82 -4.28 14.25
C ASP A 273 -8.96 -5.02 14.95
N PRO A 274 -10.19 -4.45 14.99
CA PRO A 274 -11.37 -5.14 15.49
C PRO A 274 -11.56 -6.50 14.80
N PRO A 275 -12.21 -7.50 15.47
CA PRO A 275 -12.39 -8.84 14.89
C PRO A 275 -13.18 -8.88 13.58
N ASP A 276 -14.03 -7.89 13.36
CA ASP A 276 -14.87 -7.73 12.18
C ASP A 276 -14.17 -6.99 11.02
N THR A 277 -12.94 -6.52 11.26
CA THR A 277 -12.13 -5.79 10.27
C THR A 277 -10.81 -6.54 10.06
N ALA A 278 -10.56 -6.96 8.84
CA ALA A 278 -9.29 -7.58 8.45
C ALA A 278 -9.13 -7.49 6.94
N TRP A 279 -7.90 -7.49 6.47
CA TRP A 279 -7.65 -7.59 5.05
C TRP A 279 -7.39 -9.04 4.64
N ALA A 280 -7.75 -9.37 3.41
CA ALA A 280 -7.63 -10.72 2.88
C ALA A 280 -6.18 -11.00 2.44
N LEU A 281 -5.63 -12.10 2.93
CA LEU A 281 -4.39 -12.69 2.45
C LEU A 281 -4.74 -14.02 1.78
N GLU A 282 -4.93 -13.95 0.48
CA GLU A 282 -5.35 -15.11 -0.31
C GLU A 282 -4.23 -16.14 -0.39
N ALA A 283 -4.62 -17.41 -0.41
CA ALA A 283 -3.67 -18.51 -0.54
C ALA A 283 -2.82 -18.35 -1.79
N GLY A 284 -1.51 -18.53 -1.63
CA GLY A 284 -0.56 -18.38 -2.74
C GLY A 284 -0.10 -16.95 -3.01
N SER A 285 -0.63 -15.94 -2.32
CA SER A 285 -0.04 -14.59 -2.37
C SER A 285 1.33 -14.59 -1.70
N ASP A 286 2.18 -13.68 -2.16
CA ASP A 286 3.40 -13.31 -1.44
C ASP A 286 3.19 -11.96 -0.75
N LEU A 287 4.05 -11.64 0.22
CA LEU A 287 4.22 -10.27 0.67
C LEU A 287 5.46 -9.67 0.00
N ILE A 288 5.37 -8.41 -0.36
CA ILE A 288 6.53 -7.61 -0.75
C ILE A 288 6.82 -6.66 0.39
N VAL A 289 8.03 -6.75 0.93
CA VAL A 289 8.52 -5.86 1.98
C VAL A 289 9.49 -4.88 1.37
N GLN A 290 9.09 -3.61 1.28
CA GLN A 290 9.99 -2.55 0.88
C GLN A 290 10.70 -2.00 2.11
N LEU A 291 12.02 -1.94 2.05
CA LEU A 291 12.86 -1.33 3.08
C LEU A 291 13.48 -0.04 2.53
N HIS A 292 13.33 1.04 3.27
CA HIS A 292 14.09 2.26 3.10
C HIS A 292 15.20 2.33 4.14
N MET A 293 16.44 2.32 3.68
CA MET A 293 17.63 2.23 4.52
C MET A 293 18.54 3.43 4.31
N VAL A 294 19.09 3.96 5.39
CA VAL A 294 19.99 5.12 5.36
C VAL A 294 21.28 4.77 6.08
N SER A 295 22.40 4.80 5.34
CA SER A 295 23.72 4.47 5.89
C SER A 295 24.19 5.52 6.91
N ARG A 296 24.85 5.02 7.94
CA ARG A 296 25.53 5.86 8.96
C ARG A 296 27.05 5.83 8.84
N GLY A 297 27.57 5.43 7.68
CA GLY A 297 29.02 5.41 7.39
C GLY A 297 29.71 4.10 7.76
N SER A 298 28.97 3.08 8.21
CA SER A 298 29.41 1.71 8.40
C SER A 298 28.59 0.75 7.56
N SER A 299 29.16 -0.40 7.18
CA SER A 299 28.39 -1.47 6.55
C SER A 299 27.58 -2.20 7.61
N GLU A 300 26.27 -2.32 7.39
CA GLU A 300 25.33 -2.90 8.36
C GLU A 300 24.35 -3.87 7.69
N ALA A 301 24.11 -5.01 8.32
CA ALA A 301 23.15 -5.99 7.84
C ALA A 301 21.74 -5.66 8.35
N VAL A 302 20.72 -5.94 7.51
CA VAL A 302 19.30 -5.74 7.80
C VAL A 302 18.51 -6.98 7.39
N ARG A 303 17.76 -7.57 8.32
CA ARG A 303 16.90 -8.73 8.09
C ARG A 303 15.67 -8.72 9.00
N PRO A 304 14.73 -7.82 8.80
CA PRO A 304 13.56 -7.70 9.66
C PRO A 304 12.65 -8.93 9.61
N THR A 305 11.79 -9.02 10.62
CA THR A 305 10.81 -10.09 10.79
C THR A 305 9.42 -9.47 10.94
N LEU A 306 8.41 -10.13 10.37
CA LEU A 306 7.00 -9.76 10.46
C LEU A 306 6.25 -10.81 11.27
N GLY A 307 5.43 -10.37 12.23
CA GLY A 307 4.41 -11.18 12.88
C GLY A 307 3.05 -10.85 12.31
N LEU A 308 2.33 -11.84 11.80
CA LEU A 308 0.95 -11.68 11.32
C LEU A 308 -0.02 -12.23 12.37
N PHE A 309 -1.05 -11.46 12.69
CA PHE A 309 -2.12 -11.82 13.60
C PHE A 309 -3.40 -12.03 12.79
N LEU A 310 -3.93 -13.25 12.82
CA LEU A 310 -5.04 -13.66 11.98
C LEU A 310 -6.39 -13.50 12.68
N SER A 311 -7.44 -13.30 11.90
CA SER A 311 -8.81 -13.46 12.35
C SER A 311 -9.21 -14.94 12.28
N THR A 312 -9.93 -15.41 13.28
CA THR A 312 -10.50 -16.77 13.29
C THR A 312 -11.77 -16.88 12.46
N THR A 313 -12.35 -15.74 12.09
CA THR A 313 -13.58 -15.65 11.28
C THR A 313 -13.38 -14.68 10.12
N PRO A 314 -14.06 -14.91 8.97
CA PRO A 314 -14.06 -13.92 7.88
C PRO A 314 -14.58 -12.57 8.39
N PRO A 315 -13.95 -11.45 8.02
CA PRO A 315 -14.40 -10.12 8.41
C PRO A 315 -15.75 -9.79 7.72
N THR A 316 -16.55 -8.98 8.38
CA THR A 316 -17.74 -8.39 7.78
C THR A 316 -17.39 -7.16 6.94
N SER A 317 -16.24 -6.55 7.21
CA SER A 317 -15.76 -5.32 6.58
C SER A 317 -14.32 -5.51 6.09
N VAL A 318 -14.09 -5.28 4.81
CA VAL A 318 -12.76 -5.30 4.21
C VAL A 318 -12.35 -3.86 3.90
N PRO A 319 -11.24 -3.38 4.49
CA PRO A 319 -10.74 -2.05 4.17
C PRO A 319 -10.32 -1.95 2.71
N LEU A 320 -10.62 -0.80 2.10
CA LEU A 320 -10.18 -0.41 0.77
C LEU A 320 -9.26 0.81 0.90
N THR A 321 -8.32 0.95 0.00
CA THR A 321 -7.43 2.11 -0.04
C THR A 321 -7.78 3.02 -1.21
N ILE A 322 -8.13 4.28 -0.90
CA ILE A 322 -8.29 5.36 -1.86
C ILE A 322 -7.01 6.17 -1.86
N LYS A 323 -6.36 6.30 -3.00
CA LYS A 323 -5.15 7.09 -3.18
C LYS A 323 -5.46 8.40 -3.90
N LEU A 324 -5.09 9.51 -3.31
CA LEU A 324 -4.98 10.80 -3.99
C LEU A 324 -3.50 11.04 -4.29
N GLU A 325 -3.15 11.35 -5.53
CA GLU A 325 -1.75 11.53 -5.94
C GLU A 325 -1.64 12.51 -7.11
N SER A 326 -0.61 13.35 -7.09
CA SER A 326 -0.23 14.15 -8.25
C SER A 326 1.04 13.61 -8.89
N LYS A 327 0.93 13.07 -10.11
CA LYS A 327 2.06 12.63 -10.95
C LYS A 327 2.59 13.76 -11.86
N SER A 328 2.03 14.96 -11.75
CA SER A 328 2.41 16.14 -12.56
C SER A 328 3.40 17.07 -11.85
N ILE A 329 4.12 16.59 -10.84
CA ILE A 329 5.11 17.37 -10.10
C ILE A 329 6.27 17.73 -11.04
N ASP A 330 6.53 19.04 -11.21
CA ASP A 330 7.70 19.59 -11.92
C ASP A 330 8.10 20.91 -11.23
N ILE A 331 8.92 20.82 -10.18
CA ILE A 331 9.26 21.93 -9.28
C ILE A 331 10.50 22.62 -9.79
N PRO A 332 10.42 23.88 -10.26
CA PRO A 332 11.59 24.63 -10.69
C PRO A 332 12.64 24.80 -9.58
N ALA A 333 13.89 24.93 -9.95
CA ALA A 333 14.94 25.31 -9.02
C ALA A 333 14.67 26.71 -8.44
N GLY A 334 14.72 26.84 -7.12
CA GLY A 334 14.48 28.12 -6.40
C GLY A 334 13.02 28.42 -6.08
N GLU A 335 12.07 27.60 -6.57
CA GLU A 335 10.65 27.76 -6.22
C GLU A 335 10.42 27.40 -4.75
N SER A 336 9.83 28.32 -3.98
CA SER A 336 9.66 28.19 -2.53
C SER A 336 8.25 27.80 -2.09
N ASN A 337 7.27 27.79 -3.01
CA ASN A 337 5.87 27.47 -2.69
C ASN A 337 5.15 26.83 -3.88
N TYR A 338 5.67 25.70 -4.35
CA TYR A 338 5.02 24.93 -5.38
C TYR A 338 3.90 24.08 -4.78
N VAL A 339 2.66 24.23 -5.30
CA VAL A 339 1.48 23.57 -4.73
C VAL A 339 0.92 22.55 -5.71
N VAL A 340 0.67 21.34 -5.22
CA VAL A 340 -0.06 20.31 -5.95
C VAL A 340 -1.38 19.97 -5.26
N ARG A 341 -2.35 19.55 -6.06
CA ARG A 341 -3.70 19.17 -5.60
C ARG A 341 -4.17 17.95 -6.36
N ASP A 342 -4.99 17.15 -5.67
CA ASP A 342 -5.79 16.10 -6.28
C ASP A 342 -7.09 15.93 -5.48
N SER A 343 -8.13 15.37 -6.12
CA SER A 343 -9.43 15.16 -5.49
C SER A 343 -10.17 13.98 -6.08
N TYR A 344 -11.08 13.41 -5.26
CA TYR A 344 -11.93 12.30 -5.66
C TYR A 344 -13.33 12.44 -5.04
N VAL A 345 -14.37 12.18 -5.84
CA VAL A 345 -15.75 12.19 -5.38
C VAL A 345 -16.16 10.76 -5.02
N LEU A 346 -16.54 10.55 -3.77
CA LEU A 346 -16.94 9.24 -3.27
C LEU A 346 -18.25 8.76 -3.93
N PRO A 347 -18.25 7.59 -4.59
CA PRO A 347 -19.44 7.04 -5.21
C PRO A 347 -20.38 6.33 -4.21
N ALA A 348 -19.96 6.15 -2.97
CA ALA A 348 -20.66 5.44 -1.90
C ALA A 348 -20.37 6.03 -0.53
N ASP A 349 -21.19 5.65 0.45
CA ASP A 349 -20.97 5.98 1.87
C ASP A 349 -19.80 5.19 2.43
N VAL A 350 -18.84 5.88 3.08
CA VAL A 350 -17.66 5.24 3.67
C VAL A 350 -17.37 5.75 5.07
N ASP A 351 -16.71 4.92 5.86
CA ASP A 351 -16.04 5.29 7.11
C ASP A 351 -14.52 5.30 6.87
N VAL A 352 -13.88 6.47 7.00
CA VAL A 352 -12.42 6.60 6.89
C VAL A 352 -11.80 6.16 8.21
N VAL A 353 -10.99 5.10 8.18
CA VAL A 353 -10.35 4.51 9.38
C VAL A 353 -8.94 5.01 9.60
N SER A 354 -8.22 5.35 8.54
CA SER A 354 -6.87 5.90 8.64
C SER A 354 -6.51 6.80 7.47
N VAL A 355 -5.48 7.63 7.66
CA VAL A 355 -4.88 8.48 6.64
C VAL A 355 -3.36 8.34 6.68
N TYR A 356 -2.75 8.15 5.49
CA TYR A 356 -1.30 8.03 5.32
C TYR A 356 -0.81 9.04 4.28
N PRO A 357 -0.15 10.14 4.71
CA PRO A 357 0.48 11.10 3.81
C PRO A 357 1.87 10.63 3.40
N HIS A 358 2.27 10.94 2.17
CA HIS A 358 3.62 10.66 1.65
C HIS A 358 4.13 11.79 0.76
N ALA A 359 5.34 12.20 1.02
CA ALA A 359 6.16 13.04 0.15
C ALA A 359 7.63 12.84 0.51
N HIS A 360 8.54 13.37 -0.29
CA HIS A 360 9.97 13.31 -0.01
C HIS A 360 10.46 14.57 0.75
N TYR A 361 11.65 15.06 0.42
CA TYR A 361 12.36 16.06 1.22
C TYR A 361 11.91 17.51 1.02
N LEU A 362 11.28 17.83 -0.12
CA LEU A 362 10.91 19.20 -0.44
C LEU A 362 9.54 19.61 0.12
N ALA A 363 8.71 18.65 0.50
CA ALA A 363 7.40 18.95 1.05
C ALA A 363 7.52 19.74 2.36
N THR A 364 6.62 20.70 2.53
CA THR A 364 6.57 21.58 3.72
C THR A 364 5.25 21.44 4.45
N THR A 365 4.13 21.54 3.73
CA THR A 365 2.79 21.43 4.30
C THR A 365 1.97 20.38 3.56
N MET A 366 1.07 19.71 4.29
CA MET A 366 0.15 18.73 3.74
C MET A 366 -1.23 18.91 4.35
N ARG A 367 -2.23 18.90 3.51
CA ARG A 367 -3.62 19.00 3.94
C ARG A 367 -4.49 18.00 3.21
N GLY A 368 -5.24 17.20 3.97
CA GLY A 368 -6.32 16.34 3.49
C GLY A 368 -7.67 16.90 3.96
N THR A 369 -8.63 17.06 3.07
CA THR A 369 -9.98 17.58 3.39
C THR A 369 -11.07 16.74 2.76
N ALA A 370 -12.27 16.79 3.36
CA ALA A 370 -13.50 16.22 2.83
C ALA A 370 -14.57 17.31 2.76
N ARG A 371 -15.01 17.68 1.56
CA ARG A 371 -16.15 18.57 1.34
C ARG A 371 -17.40 17.73 1.16
N LEU A 372 -18.31 17.81 2.13
CA LEU A 372 -19.55 17.06 2.15
C LEU A 372 -20.58 17.61 1.13
N PRO A 373 -21.61 16.84 0.75
CA PRO A 373 -22.66 17.28 -0.18
C PRO A 373 -23.46 18.52 0.31
N ASP A 374 -23.54 18.74 1.62
CA ASP A 374 -24.14 19.93 2.21
C ASP A 374 -23.26 21.19 2.13
N GLY A 375 -22.07 21.08 1.55
CA GLY A 375 -21.10 22.17 1.39
C GLY A 375 -20.16 22.36 2.58
N THR A 376 -20.36 21.66 3.69
CA THR A 376 -19.45 21.72 4.83
C THR A 376 -18.11 21.04 4.51
N THR A 377 -17.01 21.54 5.09
CA THR A 377 -15.68 20.97 4.90
C THR A 377 -15.14 20.45 6.22
N ARG A 378 -14.68 19.21 6.23
CA ARG A 378 -13.94 18.59 7.34
C ARG A 378 -12.47 18.45 6.96
N THR A 379 -11.58 18.80 7.88
CA THR A 379 -10.16 18.49 7.71
C THR A 379 -9.92 17.07 8.20
N LEU A 380 -9.36 16.24 7.32
CA LEU A 380 -8.97 14.86 7.62
C LEU A 380 -7.55 14.82 8.19
N LEU A 381 -6.65 15.65 7.63
CA LEU A 381 -5.27 15.75 8.04
C LEU A 381 -4.76 17.17 7.79
N SER A 382 -3.97 17.70 8.72
CA SER A 382 -3.21 18.93 8.54
C SER A 382 -1.81 18.78 9.14
N ILE A 383 -0.80 19.02 8.32
CA ILE A 383 0.62 19.00 8.71
C ILE A 383 1.26 20.29 8.20
N HIS A 384 1.78 21.12 9.09
CA HIS A 384 2.43 22.40 8.74
C HIS A 384 3.94 22.31 8.66
N ARG A 385 4.53 21.21 9.09
CA ARG A 385 5.98 20.99 9.06
C ARG A 385 6.22 19.52 8.74
N TRP A 386 6.23 19.20 7.45
CA TRP A 386 6.53 17.86 7.00
C TRP A 386 7.98 17.49 7.29
N ASP A 387 8.18 16.26 7.74
CA ASP A 387 9.49 15.63 7.86
C ASP A 387 9.36 14.16 7.45
N VAL A 388 9.95 13.82 6.30
CA VAL A 388 9.88 12.47 5.73
C VAL A 388 10.37 11.38 6.69
N ARG A 389 11.24 11.75 7.65
CA ARG A 389 11.76 10.82 8.66
C ARG A 389 10.70 10.33 9.64
N TRP A 390 9.60 11.07 9.77
CA TRP A 390 8.51 10.81 10.71
C TRP A 390 7.18 10.52 9.98
N GLN A 391 7.27 10.10 8.72
CA GLN A 391 6.14 9.63 7.97
C GLN A 391 5.47 8.46 8.68
N ASP A 392 4.16 8.57 8.91
CA ASP A 392 3.39 7.52 9.59
C ASP A 392 1.95 7.44 9.05
N GLN A 393 1.29 6.33 9.32
CA GLN A 393 -0.14 6.14 9.11
C GLN A 393 -0.89 6.57 10.36
N TYR A 394 -1.78 7.52 10.23
CA TYR A 394 -2.57 8.07 11.32
C TYR A 394 -3.96 7.43 11.33
N ARG A 395 -4.21 6.59 12.34
CA ARG A 395 -5.48 5.91 12.51
C ARG A 395 -6.39 6.72 13.42
N TYR A 396 -7.63 6.97 12.98
CA TYR A 396 -8.61 7.68 13.79
C TYR A 396 -9.05 6.83 15.00
N LYS A 397 -9.25 7.44 16.17
CA LYS A 397 -9.86 6.78 17.33
C LYS A 397 -11.30 6.37 17.04
N THR A 398 -12.01 7.21 16.30
CA THR A 398 -13.35 6.95 15.78
C THR A 398 -13.33 7.17 14.27
N PRO A 399 -13.71 6.19 13.46
CA PRO A 399 -13.77 6.34 12.02
C PRO A 399 -14.59 7.57 11.59
N VAL A 400 -14.14 8.25 10.56
CA VAL A 400 -14.78 9.47 10.06
C VAL A 400 -15.78 9.11 8.97
N PHE A 401 -17.06 9.25 9.27
CA PHE A 401 -18.11 9.03 8.28
C PHE A 401 -18.11 10.11 7.20
N LEU A 402 -18.09 9.68 5.93
CA LEU A 402 -18.22 10.50 4.73
C LEU A 402 -19.34 9.95 3.84
N PRO A 403 -20.42 10.71 3.61
CA PRO A 403 -21.51 10.28 2.76
C PRO A 403 -21.11 10.28 1.28
N LYS A 404 -21.80 9.48 0.48
CA LYS A 404 -21.75 9.50 -0.99
C LYS A 404 -21.84 10.93 -1.53
N GLY A 405 -21.05 11.24 -2.55
CA GLY A 405 -20.95 12.58 -3.13
C GLY A 405 -19.99 13.52 -2.38
N THR A 406 -19.37 13.07 -1.28
CA THR A 406 -18.28 13.83 -0.63
C THR A 406 -17.09 13.91 -1.56
N THR A 407 -16.51 15.10 -1.70
CA THR A 407 -15.22 15.30 -2.40
C THR A 407 -14.10 15.25 -1.39
N VAL A 408 -13.28 14.20 -1.43
CA VAL A 408 -12.01 14.14 -0.68
C VAL A 408 -10.90 14.80 -1.51
N SER A 409 -10.03 15.58 -0.87
CA SER A 409 -9.01 16.36 -1.58
C SER A 409 -7.70 16.38 -0.79
N MET A 410 -6.59 16.45 -1.51
CA MET A 410 -5.27 16.75 -0.96
C MET A 410 -4.72 18.05 -1.51
N GLU A 411 -3.94 18.75 -0.69
CA GLU A 411 -3.15 19.92 -1.06
C GLU A 411 -1.79 19.85 -0.38
N PHE A 412 -0.72 19.82 -1.17
CA PHE A 412 0.65 19.76 -0.68
C PHE A 412 1.46 20.94 -1.22
N ALA A 413 2.28 21.54 -0.37
CA ALA A 413 3.21 22.59 -0.75
C ALA A 413 4.66 22.11 -0.60
N TYR A 414 5.51 22.56 -1.52
CA TYR A 414 6.92 22.18 -1.62
C TYR A 414 7.81 23.42 -1.68
N ASP A 415 9.01 23.31 -1.11
CA ASP A 415 10.05 24.33 -1.13
C ASP A 415 11.34 23.77 -1.72
N ASN A 416 11.62 24.10 -3.00
CA ASN A 416 12.86 23.77 -3.70
C ASN A 416 13.85 24.97 -3.70
N SER A 417 13.76 25.84 -2.69
CA SER A 417 14.67 26.97 -2.56
C SER A 417 15.98 26.61 -1.86
N TYR A 418 16.95 27.48 -1.94
CA TYR A 418 18.19 27.37 -1.18
C TYR A 418 17.98 27.47 0.33
N GLY A 419 16.89 28.13 0.77
CA GLY A 419 16.49 28.28 2.19
C GLY A 419 16.01 27.00 2.82
N ASN A 420 15.50 26.03 2.06
CA ASN A 420 15.06 24.75 2.59
C ASN A 420 16.24 23.89 3.04
N ARG A 421 16.40 23.73 4.34
CA ARG A 421 17.50 22.94 4.94
C ARG A 421 17.40 21.45 4.63
N ASN A 422 16.20 20.94 4.29
CA ASN A 422 15.97 19.54 3.95
C ASN A 422 16.22 19.25 2.47
N ASN A 423 16.41 20.28 1.61
CA ASN A 423 16.70 20.07 0.20
C ASN A 423 18.00 19.26 0.02
N PRO A 424 17.94 18.07 -0.56
CA PRO A 424 19.11 17.20 -0.74
C PRO A 424 20.11 17.73 -1.76
N ARG A 425 19.71 18.72 -2.57
CA ARG A 425 20.53 19.29 -3.65
C ARG A 425 20.89 20.76 -3.36
N ARG A 426 22.17 21.05 -3.32
CA ARG A 426 22.70 22.40 -3.11
C ARG A 426 23.84 22.69 -4.11
N PRO A 427 23.62 23.57 -5.07
CA PRO A 427 22.44 24.41 -5.33
C PRO A 427 21.18 23.59 -5.71
N PRO A 428 19.98 24.17 -5.51
CA PRO A 428 18.74 23.54 -5.99
C PRO A 428 18.75 23.24 -7.48
N LEU A 429 18.19 22.09 -7.87
CA LEU A 429 17.96 21.69 -9.26
C LEU A 429 16.46 21.47 -9.48
N PRO A 430 15.95 21.55 -10.72
CA PRO A 430 14.57 21.17 -10.99
C PRO A 430 14.30 19.73 -10.52
N VAL A 431 13.14 19.50 -9.89
CA VAL A 431 12.73 18.20 -9.33
C VAL A 431 11.40 17.81 -9.94
N ARG A 432 11.31 16.58 -10.44
CA ARG A 432 10.10 16.01 -11.05
C ARG A 432 9.55 14.88 -10.20
N TRP A 433 8.32 14.50 -10.54
CA TRP A 433 7.73 13.30 -9.97
C TRP A 433 8.58 12.06 -10.24
N GLY A 434 8.79 11.26 -9.21
CA GLY A 434 9.52 10.00 -9.32
C GLY A 434 9.76 9.33 -7.97
N PRO A 435 10.09 8.02 -7.99
CA PRO A 435 10.21 7.20 -6.79
C PRO A 435 11.53 7.33 -6.03
N LYS A 436 12.53 8.05 -6.60
CA LYS A 436 13.83 8.21 -5.93
C LYS A 436 13.74 9.29 -4.85
N SER A 437 14.48 9.15 -3.77
CA SER A 437 14.54 10.17 -2.71
C SER A 437 14.95 11.57 -3.18
N THR A 438 15.65 11.67 -4.33
CA THR A 438 16.01 12.93 -4.97
C THR A 438 14.94 13.48 -5.93
N ASP A 439 13.94 12.70 -6.26
CA ASP A 439 12.74 13.11 -6.98
C ASP A 439 11.71 13.59 -5.94
N GLU A 440 10.47 13.87 -6.34
CA GLU A 440 9.44 14.24 -5.38
C GLU A 440 8.14 13.48 -5.65
N MET A 441 7.40 13.19 -4.59
CA MET A 441 6.08 12.59 -4.64
C MET A 441 5.09 13.42 -3.82
N GLY A 442 3.80 13.22 -4.04
CA GLY A 442 2.74 13.80 -3.22
C GLY A 442 1.52 12.92 -3.28
N ALA A 443 1.26 12.19 -2.21
CA ALA A 443 0.13 11.29 -2.12
C ALA A 443 -0.48 11.25 -0.72
N VAL A 444 -1.80 11.03 -0.67
CA VAL A 444 -2.55 10.68 0.53
C VAL A 444 -3.30 9.39 0.27
N TRP A 445 -3.07 8.39 1.10
CA TRP A 445 -3.88 7.18 1.12
C TRP A 445 -4.92 7.29 2.24
N LEU A 446 -6.17 7.10 1.89
CA LEU A 446 -7.28 6.97 2.84
C LEU A 446 -7.67 5.49 2.89
N GLU A 447 -7.53 4.89 4.04
CA GLU A 447 -8.09 3.57 4.29
C GLU A 447 -9.56 3.75 4.67
N VAL A 448 -10.45 3.14 3.91
CA VAL A 448 -11.90 3.32 4.04
C VAL A 448 -12.63 1.98 4.13
N ILE A 449 -13.75 1.95 4.83
CA ILE A 449 -14.67 0.83 4.86
C ILE A 449 -15.99 1.30 4.25
N ALA A 450 -16.45 0.61 3.20
CA ALA A 450 -17.78 0.85 2.65
C ALA A 450 -18.84 0.40 3.65
N ARG A 451 -19.88 1.22 3.89
CA ARG A 451 -20.94 0.91 4.86
C ARG A 451 -21.87 -0.23 4.43
N HIS A 452 -22.02 -0.40 3.12
CA HIS A 452 -22.77 -1.51 2.55
C HIS A 452 -21.83 -2.39 1.73
N ARG A 453 -21.95 -3.70 1.88
CA ARG A 453 -21.04 -4.64 1.22
C ARG A 453 -21.05 -4.53 -0.31
N GLU A 454 -22.24 -4.30 -0.88
CA GLU A 454 -22.41 -4.08 -2.32
C GLU A 454 -21.69 -2.82 -2.84
N ASP A 455 -21.45 -1.82 -1.99
CA ASP A 455 -20.76 -0.59 -2.36
C ASP A 455 -19.25 -0.77 -2.49
N SER A 456 -18.68 -1.83 -1.92
CA SER A 456 -17.24 -2.12 -2.06
C SER A 456 -16.83 -2.33 -3.51
N ASP A 457 -17.63 -3.07 -4.29
CA ASP A 457 -17.37 -3.30 -5.71
C ASP A 457 -17.57 -2.03 -6.55
N VAL A 458 -18.54 -1.17 -6.16
CA VAL A 458 -18.77 0.12 -6.82
C VAL A 458 -17.56 1.01 -6.58
N LEU A 459 -17.12 1.13 -5.33
CA LEU A 459 -15.98 1.96 -4.94
C LEU A 459 -14.69 1.50 -5.62
N THR A 460 -14.43 0.18 -5.64
CA THR A 460 -13.25 -0.40 -6.27
C THR A 460 -13.22 -0.10 -7.77
N ARG A 461 -14.30 -0.38 -8.50
CA ARG A 461 -14.36 -0.15 -9.95
C ARG A 461 -14.24 1.33 -10.32
N ASP A 462 -14.92 2.21 -9.58
CA ASP A 462 -14.88 3.63 -9.83
C ASP A 462 -13.47 4.19 -9.58
N PHE A 463 -12.84 3.77 -8.50
CA PHE A 463 -11.49 4.18 -8.16
C PHE A 463 -10.46 3.70 -9.20
N PHE A 464 -10.52 2.44 -9.64
CA PHE A 464 -9.65 1.93 -10.71
C PHE A 464 -9.84 2.68 -12.02
N SER A 465 -11.08 3.03 -12.38
CA SER A 465 -11.37 3.82 -13.59
C SER A 465 -10.71 5.20 -13.51
N ARG A 466 -10.78 5.83 -12.34
CA ARG A 466 -10.14 7.12 -12.07
C ARG A 466 -8.60 7.03 -12.16
N GLU A 467 -8.00 6.01 -11.55
CA GLU A 467 -6.55 5.81 -11.59
C GLU A 467 -6.06 5.63 -13.04
N LEU A 468 -6.76 4.82 -13.84
CA LEU A 468 -6.45 4.65 -15.25
C LEU A 468 -6.54 5.96 -16.02
N LEU A 469 -7.55 6.80 -15.74
CA LEU A 469 -7.68 8.12 -16.37
C LEU A 469 -6.51 9.03 -15.99
N ALA A 470 -6.17 9.14 -14.70
CA ALA A 470 -5.05 9.95 -14.22
C ALA A 470 -3.71 9.49 -14.80
N ASP A 471 -3.47 8.19 -14.87
CA ASP A 471 -2.29 7.60 -15.51
C ASP A 471 -2.21 7.91 -17.00
N THR A 472 -3.37 7.89 -17.68
CA THR A 472 -3.46 8.22 -19.10
C THR A 472 -3.12 9.69 -19.34
N GLU A 473 -3.69 10.61 -18.55
CA GLU A 473 -3.39 12.04 -18.62
C GLU A 473 -1.89 12.33 -18.36
N ALA A 474 -1.28 11.67 -17.38
CA ALA A 474 0.14 11.79 -17.09
C ALA A 474 1.00 11.26 -18.26
N ALA A 475 0.61 10.15 -18.88
CA ALA A 475 1.30 9.62 -20.06
C ALA A 475 1.14 10.55 -21.28
N GLU A 476 -0.06 11.13 -21.49
CA GLU A 476 -0.31 12.13 -22.54
C GLU A 476 0.58 13.36 -22.35
N LEU A 477 0.73 13.86 -21.12
CA LEU A 477 1.59 15.00 -20.82
C LEU A 477 3.04 14.69 -21.15
N ARG A 478 3.55 13.50 -20.76
CA ARG A 478 4.92 13.06 -21.07
C ARG A 478 5.16 12.97 -22.58
N ALA A 479 4.25 12.34 -23.33
CA ALA A 479 4.38 12.21 -24.78
C ALA A 479 4.30 13.56 -25.49
N ARG A 480 3.54 14.54 -24.95
CA ARG A 480 3.51 15.91 -25.49
C ARG A 480 4.76 16.71 -25.16
N SER A 481 5.31 16.59 -23.93
CA SER A 481 6.49 17.34 -23.50
C SER A 481 7.78 16.86 -24.19
N ASP A 482 7.84 15.59 -24.58
CA ASP A 482 8.97 14.99 -25.32
C ASP A 482 8.42 14.19 -26.51
N SER A 483 7.98 14.92 -27.52
CA SER A 483 7.33 14.35 -28.70
C SER A 483 8.25 13.53 -29.61
N ALA A 484 9.55 13.51 -29.35
CA ALA A 484 10.56 12.68 -30.03
C ALA A 484 10.87 11.39 -29.25
N ASN A 485 10.24 11.14 -28.13
CA ASN A 485 10.48 9.99 -27.28
C ASN A 485 9.57 8.81 -27.66
N ALA A 486 10.10 7.84 -28.40
CA ALA A 486 9.35 6.66 -28.83
C ALA A 486 8.81 5.85 -27.65
N ALA A 487 9.59 5.74 -26.56
CA ALA A 487 9.16 4.99 -25.37
C ALA A 487 7.96 5.67 -24.68
N ALA A 488 7.90 7.02 -24.67
CA ALA A 488 6.75 7.74 -24.11
C ALA A 488 5.48 7.49 -24.92
N HIS A 489 5.56 7.47 -26.25
CA HIS A 489 4.44 7.13 -27.14
C HIS A 489 4.01 5.68 -26.99
N ASN A 490 4.94 4.73 -26.85
CA ASN A 490 4.62 3.33 -26.59
C ASN A 490 3.92 3.14 -25.22
N ALA A 491 4.40 3.83 -24.18
CA ALA A 491 3.77 3.79 -22.85
C ALA A 491 2.34 4.39 -22.86
N LEU A 492 2.14 5.50 -23.56
CA LEU A 492 0.80 6.10 -23.74
C LEU A 492 -0.15 5.15 -24.45
N ALA A 493 0.33 4.47 -25.50
CA ALA A 493 -0.47 3.49 -26.22
C ALA A 493 -0.97 2.36 -25.33
N LEU A 494 -0.15 1.86 -24.40
CA LEU A 494 -0.56 0.84 -23.43
C LEU A 494 -1.67 1.35 -22.50
N LYS A 495 -1.63 2.62 -22.08
CA LYS A 495 -2.73 3.21 -21.29
C LYS A 495 -4.01 3.33 -22.09
N TYR A 496 -3.92 3.74 -23.37
CA TYR A 496 -5.07 3.74 -24.26
C TYR A 496 -5.65 2.33 -24.52
N MET A 497 -4.79 1.32 -24.67
CA MET A 497 -5.24 -0.08 -24.80
C MET A 497 -6.00 -0.55 -23.55
N ALA A 498 -5.47 -0.26 -22.36
CA ALA A 498 -6.13 -0.58 -21.09
C ALA A 498 -7.50 0.12 -20.94
N GLY A 499 -7.63 1.34 -21.47
CA GLY A 499 -8.89 2.11 -21.50
C GLY A 499 -9.80 1.78 -22.69
N GLY A 500 -9.48 0.78 -23.54
CA GLY A 500 -10.27 0.42 -24.72
C GLY A 500 -10.22 1.43 -25.88
N ARG A 501 -9.33 2.44 -25.79
CA ARG A 501 -9.13 3.48 -26.81
C ARG A 501 -8.20 2.98 -27.93
N PHE A 502 -8.60 1.94 -28.63
CA PHE A 502 -7.74 1.21 -29.57
C PHE A 502 -7.27 2.05 -30.77
N ASP A 503 -8.08 2.97 -31.25
CA ASP A 503 -7.68 3.86 -32.36
C ASP A 503 -6.58 4.84 -31.96
N ASP A 504 -6.63 5.36 -30.74
CA ASP A 504 -5.61 6.25 -30.20
C ASP A 504 -4.33 5.48 -29.89
N ALA A 505 -4.46 4.25 -29.35
CA ALA A 505 -3.33 3.37 -29.14
C ALA A 505 -2.58 3.04 -30.45
N GLU A 506 -3.29 2.73 -31.54
CA GLU A 506 -2.66 2.46 -32.85
C GLU A 506 -1.91 3.67 -33.39
N LYS A 507 -2.46 4.89 -33.23
CA LYS A 507 -1.77 6.14 -33.65
C LYS A 507 -0.45 6.33 -32.88
N GLU A 508 -0.49 6.14 -31.57
CA GLU A 508 0.70 6.34 -30.72
C GLU A 508 1.76 5.26 -30.96
N LEU A 509 1.37 3.99 -31.19
CA LEU A 509 2.31 2.92 -31.55
C LEU A 509 2.96 3.19 -32.94
N ASN A 510 2.17 3.63 -33.93
CA ASN A 510 2.73 4.00 -35.22
C ASN A 510 3.66 5.20 -35.11
N ARG A 511 3.39 6.14 -34.22
CA ARG A 511 4.29 7.26 -33.94
C ARG A 511 5.59 6.78 -33.28
N ALA A 512 5.50 5.89 -32.28
CA ALA A 512 6.68 5.27 -31.66
C ALA A 512 7.55 4.56 -32.71
N LEU A 513 6.95 3.78 -33.60
CA LEU A 513 7.64 3.08 -34.68
C LEU A 513 8.16 4.03 -35.77
N GLY A 514 7.50 5.16 -36.01
CA GLY A 514 8.03 6.23 -36.86
C GLY A 514 9.33 6.84 -36.33
N LEU A 515 9.46 6.95 -35.01
CA LEU A 515 10.65 7.44 -34.33
C LEU A 515 11.74 6.35 -34.19
N GLN A 516 11.32 5.12 -33.86
CA GLN A 516 12.20 3.96 -33.69
C GLN A 516 11.66 2.74 -34.43
N PRO A 517 11.94 2.60 -35.74
CA PRO A 517 11.40 1.55 -36.58
C PRO A 517 11.78 0.10 -36.17
N MET A 518 12.80 -0.05 -35.32
CA MET A 518 13.29 -1.35 -34.84
C MET A 518 12.99 -1.57 -33.33
N ASP A 519 11.98 -0.88 -32.78
CA ASP A 519 11.54 -1.12 -31.41
C ASP A 519 10.70 -2.38 -31.30
N ALA A 520 11.28 -3.43 -30.73
CA ALA A 520 10.63 -4.73 -30.59
C ALA A 520 9.38 -4.67 -29.67
N GLU A 521 9.39 -3.80 -28.65
CA GLU A 521 8.25 -3.69 -27.74
C GLU A 521 7.07 -2.98 -28.42
N ALA A 522 7.34 -1.91 -29.15
CA ALA A 522 6.32 -1.21 -29.91
C ALA A 522 5.72 -2.13 -31.01
N HIS A 523 6.54 -2.93 -31.71
CA HIS A 523 6.04 -3.93 -32.63
C HIS A 523 5.20 -5.02 -31.94
N SER A 524 5.62 -5.51 -30.78
CA SER A 524 4.86 -6.52 -30.01
C SER A 524 3.50 -5.96 -29.57
N ASN A 525 3.48 -4.73 -29.05
CA ASN A 525 2.25 -4.07 -28.62
C ASN A 525 1.31 -3.77 -29.78
N LEU A 526 1.83 -3.31 -30.94
CA LEU A 526 1.03 -3.10 -32.13
C LEU A 526 0.47 -4.42 -32.66
N GLY A 527 1.27 -5.48 -32.66
CA GLY A 527 0.82 -6.80 -33.06
C GLY A 527 -0.33 -7.32 -32.19
N THR A 528 -0.21 -7.17 -30.87
CA THR A 528 -1.28 -7.54 -29.90
C THR A 528 -2.54 -6.69 -30.10
N LEU A 529 -2.39 -5.38 -30.31
CA LEU A 529 -3.51 -4.47 -30.58
C LEU A 529 -4.25 -4.87 -31.87
N LEU A 530 -3.51 -5.15 -32.95
CA LEU A 530 -4.09 -5.56 -34.24
C LEU A 530 -4.88 -6.86 -34.13
N GLN A 531 -4.39 -7.83 -33.35
CA GLN A 531 -5.14 -9.05 -33.04
C GLN A 531 -6.45 -8.77 -32.32
N ALA A 532 -6.42 -7.92 -31.29
CA ALA A 532 -7.63 -7.51 -30.56
C ALA A 532 -8.66 -6.84 -31.46
N ARG A 533 -8.20 -6.20 -32.54
CA ARG A 533 -9.05 -5.58 -33.59
C ARG A 533 -9.44 -6.52 -34.73
N GLY A 534 -9.09 -7.80 -34.66
CA GLY A 534 -9.39 -8.80 -35.69
C GLY A 534 -8.48 -8.76 -36.93
N ARG A 535 -7.46 -7.87 -36.94
CA ARG A 535 -6.44 -7.80 -38.02
C ARG A 535 -5.33 -8.83 -37.75
N LEU A 536 -5.70 -10.11 -37.75
CA LEU A 536 -4.86 -11.18 -37.25
C LEU A 536 -3.55 -11.34 -38.03
N THR A 537 -3.58 -11.28 -39.37
CA THR A 537 -2.39 -11.45 -40.21
C THR A 537 -1.40 -10.30 -39.99
N ASP A 538 -1.87 -9.06 -39.97
CA ASP A 538 -1.02 -7.90 -39.75
C ASP A 538 -0.38 -7.97 -38.35
N GLY A 539 -1.19 -8.40 -37.33
CA GLY A 539 -0.72 -8.61 -35.98
C GLY A 539 0.42 -9.62 -35.90
N VAL A 540 0.29 -10.78 -36.57
CA VAL A 540 1.35 -11.80 -36.64
C VAL A 540 2.62 -11.26 -37.29
N MET A 541 2.52 -10.48 -38.36
CA MET A 541 3.69 -9.90 -39.03
C MET A 541 4.49 -9.00 -38.08
N HIS A 542 3.83 -8.16 -37.30
CA HIS A 542 4.48 -7.31 -36.30
C HIS A 542 5.10 -8.14 -35.17
N LEU A 543 4.43 -9.18 -34.68
CA LEU A 543 4.96 -10.06 -33.64
C LEU A 543 6.17 -10.88 -34.10
N GLU A 544 6.19 -11.31 -35.36
CA GLU A 544 7.36 -11.97 -35.96
C GLU A 544 8.55 -11.04 -36.04
N LEU A 545 8.32 -9.77 -36.40
CA LEU A 545 9.38 -8.78 -36.41
C LEU A 545 9.90 -8.52 -34.99
N ALA A 546 9.00 -8.36 -34.00
CA ALA A 546 9.38 -8.22 -32.61
C ALA A 546 10.24 -9.42 -32.12
N ALA A 547 9.82 -10.65 -32.45
CA ALA A 547 10.54 -11.86 -32.08
C ALA A 547 11.89 -12.03 -32.80
N ARG A 548 12.10 -11.41 -33.97
CA ARG A 548 13.41 -11.33 -34.63
C ARG A 548 14.31 -10.29 -33.98
N LEU A 549 13.74 -9.15 -33.57
CA LEU A 549 14.49 -8.04 -32.93
C LEU A 549 14.94 -8.39 -31.50
N LYS A 550 14.06 -9.08 -30.73
CA LYS A 550 14.39 -9.61 -29.39
C LYS A 550 14.15 -11.12 -29.33
N PRO A 551 15.07 -11.94 -29.84
CA PRO A 551 14.85 -13.39 -29.98
C PRO A 551 14.75 -14.12 -28.63
N ASN A 552 15.27 -13.54 -27.55
CA ASN A 552 15.30 -14.12 -26.22
C ASN A 552 14.29 -13.48 -25.24
N ASP A 553 13.26 -12.80 -25.73
CA ASP A 553 12.17 -12.28 -24.90
C ASP A 553 11.01 -13.28 -24.90
N ASP A 554 10.77 -13.92 -23.76
CA ASP A 554 9.73 -14.93 -23.55
C ASP A 554 8.32 -14.36 -23.72
N ARG A 555 8.08 -13.09 -23.34
CA ARG A 555 6.76 -12.44 -23.50
C ARG A 555 6.42 -12.23 -24.98
N ILE A 556 7.38 -11.80 -25.77
CA ILE A 556 7.20 -11.62 -27.22
C ILE A 556 6.92 -12.99 -27.87
N ARG A 557 7.56 -14.06 -27.41
CA ARG A 557 7.28 -15.42 -27.88
C ARG A 557 5.85 -15.86 -27.53
N VAL A 558 5.37 -15.58 -26.33
CA VAL A 558 3.97 -15.85 -25.96
C VAL A 558 3.02 -15.06 -26.84
N ASN A 559 3.24 -13.76 -27.05
CA ASN A 559 2.40 -12.94 -27.92
C ASN A 559 2.37 -13.46 -29.35
N LEU A 560 3.52 -13.89 -29.89
CA LEU A 560 3.58 -14.53 -31.22
C LEU A 560 2.82 -15.86 -31.25
N GLY A 561 2.95 -16.68 -30.21
CA GLY A 561 2.17 -17.92 -30.04
C GLY A 561 0.68 -17.65 -30.03
N ASN A 562 0.22 -16.62 -29.31
CA ASN A 562 -1.19 -16.19 -29.29
C ASN A 562 -1.65 -15.77 -30.71
N GLY A 563 -0.83 -15.04 -31.44
CA GLY A 563 -1.12 -14.65 -32.81
C GLY A 563 -1.21 -15.82 -33.76
N ARG A 564 -0.28 -16.75 -33.68
CA ARG A 564 -0.31 -17.99 -34.49
C ARG A 564 -1.55 -18.83 -34.18
N HIS A 565 -1.92 -18.95 -32.91
CA HIS A 565 -3.14 -19.62 -32.50
C HIS A 565 -4.39 -18.93 -33.09
N ALA A 566 -4.46 -17.61 -33.02
CA ALA A 566 -5.60 -16.83 -33.52
C ALA A 566 -5.80 -16.98 -35.04
N VAL A 567 -4.73 -17.16 -35.84
CA VAL A 567 -4.83 -17.46 -37.28
C VAL A 567 -5.01 -18.95 -37.58
N GLY A 568 -5.13 -19.82 -36.57
CA GLY A 568 -5.36 -21.27 -36.70
C GLY A 568 -4.09 -22.10 -36.83
N ASP A 569 -2.89 -21.51 -36.80
CA ASP A 569 -1.61 -22.22 -36.87
C ASP A 569 -1.19 -22.76 -35.50
N GLN A 570 -1.90 -23.81 -35.06
CA GLN A 570 -1.68 -24.43 -33.75
C GLN A 570 -0.27 -25.02 -33.59
N VAL A 571 0.31 -25.53 -34.66
CA VAL A 571 1.65 -26.15 -34.61
C VAL A 571 2.72 -25.12 -34.34
N ALA A 572 2.66 -24.00 -35.05
CA ALA A 572 3.58 -22.89 -34.80
C ALA A 572 3.35 -22.26 -33.40
N ALA A 573 2.09 -22.13 -32.96
CA ALA A 573 1.77 -21.62 -31.62
C ALA A 573 2.41 -22.48 -30.51
N ILE A 574 2.25 -23.80 -30.57
CA ILE A 574 2.88 -24.74 -29.62
C ILE A 574 4.39 -24.60 -29.63
N SER A 575 5.00 -24.43 -30.82
CA SER A 575 6.45 -24.23 -30.94
C SER A 575 6.91 -22.96 -30.24
N GLU A 576 6.19 -21.85 -30.41
CA GLU A 576 6.56 -20.56 -29.76
C GLU A 576 6.33 -20.63 -28.25
N TYR A 577 5.26 -21.25 -27.74
CA TYR A 577 5.06 -21.43 -26.29
C TYR A 577 6.13 -22.33 -25.66
N ARG A 578 6.52 -23.44 -26.34
CA ARG A 578 7.63 -24.28 -25.87
C ARG A 578 8.96 -23.50 -25.80
N ARG A 579 9.21 -22.61 -26.78
CA ARG A 579 10.37 -21.72 -26.74
C ARG A 579 10.30 -20.76 -25.56
N ALA A 580 9.13 -20.15 -25.32
CA ALA A 580 8.93 -19.26 -24.18
C ALA A 580 9.18 -19.97 -22.84
N VAL A 581 8.62 -21.18 -22.65
CA VAL A 581 8.87 -22.03 -21.45
C VAL A 581 10.35 -22.37 -21.29
N LYS A 582 11.05 -22.66 -22.39
CA LYS A 582 12.50 -22.94 -22.35
C LYS A 582 13.32 -21.74 -21.96
N MET A 583 12.93 -20.53 -22.39
CA MET A 583 13.61 -19.27 -22.05
C MET A 583 13.33 -18.85 -20.61
N ASN A 584 12.07 -18.97 -20.21
CA ASN A 584 11.60 -18.62 -18.87
C ASN A 584 10.67 -19.73 -18.36
N PRO A 585 11.19 -20.69 -17.56
CA PRO A 585 10.41 -21.76 -16.97
C PRO A 585 9.32 -21.29 -15.98
N ASP A 586 9.33 -20.01 -15.65
CA ASP A 586 8.36 -19.37 -14.75
C ASP A 586 7.40 -18.42 -15.51
N ASN A 587 7.24 -18.58 -16.81
CA ASN A 587 6.23 -17.87 -17.57
C ASN A 587 4.88 -18.63 -17.47
N ALA A 588 3.99 -18.14 -16.56
CA ALA A 588 2.69 -18.78 -16.32
C ALA A 588 1.82 -18.82 -17.57
N ASP A 589 1.83 -17.75 -18.38
CA ASP A 589 1.01 -17.65 -19.60
C ASP A 589 1.47 -18.62 -20.67
N ALA A 590 2.79 -18.82 -20.82
CA ALA A 590 3.34 -19.80 -21.73
C ALA A 590 2.91 -21.24 -21.37
N HIS A 591 3.00 -21.57 -20.06
CA HIS A 591 2.52 -22.87 -19.57
C HIS A 591 1.02 -23.05 -19.76
N PHE A 592 0.22 -22.05 -19.40
CA PHE A 592 -1.23 -22.09 -19.56
C PHE A 592 -1.63 -22.27 -21.03
N ASN A 593 -1.12 -21.40 -21.92
CA ASN A 593 -1.49 -21.43 -23.35
C ASN A 593 -1.02 -22.74 -24.05
N LEU A 594 0.14 -23.24 -23.64
CA LEU A 594 0.62 -24.55 -24.13
C LEU A 594 -0.33 -25.67 -23.73
N ALA A 595 -0.78 -25.69 -22.47
CA ALA A 595 -1.71 -26.70 -21.98
C ALA A 595 -3.09 -26.64 -22.67
N VAL A 596 -3.59 -25.42 -22.93
CA VAL A 596 -4.86 -25.20 -23.66
C VAL A 596 -4.82 -25.81 -25.05
N LEU A 597 -3.68 -25.84 -25.74
CA LEU A 597 -3.53 -26.46 -27.05
C LEU A 597 -3.25 -27.97 -27.00
N LEU A 598 -2.53 -28.44 -25.99
CA LEU A 598 -2.15 -29.84 -25.85
C LEU A 598 -3.32 -30.72 -25.41
N GLY A 599 -4.16 -30.23 -24.48
CA GLY A 599 -5.28 -31.03 -23.95
C GLY A 599 -6.22 -31.55 -25.01
N PRO A 600 -6.79 -30.73 -25.93
CA PRO A 600 -7.66 -31.16 -27.02
C PRO A 600 -6.98 -32.07 -28.03
N GLN A 601 -5.65 -32.08 -28.15
CA GLN A 601 -4.87 -32.98 -29.02
C GLN A 601 -4.61 -34.36 -28.37
N GLY A 602 -5.13 -34.58 -27.14
CA GLY A 602 -4.98 -35.85 -26.42
C GLY A 602 -3.74 -35.94 -25.54
N HIS A 603 -2.91 -34.88 -25.48
CA HIS A 603 -1.73 -34.83 -24.62
C HIS A 603 -2.11 -34.42 -23.18
N VAL A 604 -3.07 -35.15 -22.58
CA VAL A 604 -3.70 -34.77 -21.30
C VAL A 604 -2.68 -34.67 -20.15
N ASP A 605 -1.75 -35.64 -20.07
CA ASP A 605 -0.73 -35.65 -18.99
C ASP A 605 0.22 -34.43 -19.05
N GLU A 606 0.68 -34.11 -20.28
CA GLU A 606 1.54 -32.94 -20.52
C GLU A 606 0.77 -31.66 -20.23
N ALA A 607 -0.49 -31.56 -20.61
CA ALA A 607 -1.35 -30.42 -20.31
C ALA A 607 -1.55 -30.21 -18.79
N ILE A 608 -1.83 -31.29 -18.04
CA ILE A 608 -1.95 -31.25 -16.58
C ILE A 608 -0.64 -30.75 -15.94
N ALA A 609 0.50 -31.27 -16.39
CA ALA A 609 1.80 -30.84 -15.85
C ALA A 609 2.04 -29.34 -16.07
N HIS A 610 1.72 -28.82 -17.26
CA HIS A 610 1.83 -27.40 -17.57
C HIS A 610 0.81 -26.55 -16.80
N LEU A 611 -0.44 -27.00 -16.63
CA LEU A 611 -1.45 -26.28 -15.82
C LEU A 611 -1.05 -26.22 -14.35
N ARG A 612 -0.54 -27.32 -13.79
CA ARG A 612 0.00 -27.31 -12.42
C ARG A 612 1.14 -26.28 -12.30
N ARG A 613 2.06 -26.28 -13.28
CA ARG A 613 3.16 -25.29 -13.25
C ARG A 613 2.64 -23.87 -13.40
N ALA A 614 1.68 -23.60 -14.29
CA ALA A 614 1.05 -22.27 -14.42
C ALA A 614 0.44 -21.81 -13.10
N LEU A 615 -0.25 -22.72 -12.37
CA LEU A 615 -0.88 -22.43 -11.08
C LEU A 615 0.12 -22.31 -9.90
N GLU A 616 1.26 -23.01 -9.95
CA GLU A 616 2.36 -22.77 -9.00
C GLU A 616 2.92 -21.35 -9.13
N ILE A 617 2.96 -20.82 -10.37
CA ILE A 617 3.47 -19.48 -10.64
C ILE A 617 2.37 -18.43 -10.40
N ASN A 618 1.17 -18.64 -10.97
CA ASN A 618 0.00 -17.77 -10.79
C ASN A 618 -1.20 -18.57 -10.28
N PRO A 619 -1.38 -18.68 -8.97
CA PRO A 619 -2.47 -19.47 -8.38
C PRO A 619 -3.87 -18.83 -8.57
N ARG A 620 -3.97 -17.61 -9.07
CA ARG A 620 -5.25 -16.91 -9.28
C ARG A 620 -5.79 -17.02 -10.70
N ASN A 621 -5.25 -17.88 -11.52
CA ASN A 621 -5.74 -18.10 -12.87
C ASN A 621 -6.98 -19.01 -12.85
N ALA A 622 -8.19 -18.43 -12.84
CA ALA A 622 -9.46 -19.15 -12.82
C ALA A 622 -9.58 -20.14 -13.99
N GLU A 623 -9.15 -19.73 -15.20
CA GLU A 623 -9.19 -20.58 -16.40
C GLU A 623 -8.20 -21.76 -16.30
N ALA A 624 -7.02 -21.55 -15.72
CA ALA A 624 -6.08 -22.64 -15.48
C ALA A 624 -6.65 -23.67 -14.49
N HIS A 625 -7.32 -23.21 -13.42
CA HIS A 625 -8.03 -24.10 -12.50
C HIS A 625 -9.15 -24.88 -13.19
N ARG A 626 -9.96 -24.21 -14.01
CA ARG A 626 -11.02 -24.85 -14.78
C ARG A 626 -10.45 -25.92 -15.73
N ASN A 627 -9.42 -25.58 -16.48
CA ASN A 627 -8.79 -26.51 -17.43
C ASN A 627 -8.09 -27.67 -16.72
N LEU A 628 -7.45 -27.43 -15.57
CA LEU A 628 -6.87 -28.51 -14.76
C LEU A 628 -7.95 -29.44 -14.21
N SER A 629 -9.10 -28.90 -13.77
CA SER A 629 -10.26 -29.68 -13.35
C SER A 629 -10.76 -30.61 -14.48
N ILE A 630 -10.80 -30.13 -15.73
CA ILE A 630 -11.20 -30.94 -16.89
C ILE A 630 -10.18 -32.05 -17.10
N GLY A 631 -8.88 -31.74 -17.15
CA GLY A 631 -7.82 -32.74 -17.36
C GLY A 631 -7.82 -33.83 -16.28
N LEU A 632 -7.92 -33.44 -14.99
CA LEU A 632 -8.00 -34.38 -13.86
C LEU A 632 -9.27 -35.24 -13.90
N GLY A 633 -10.40 -34.66 -14.30
CA GLY A 633 -11.65 -35.38 -14.49
C GLY A 633 -11.54 -36.47 -15.59
N LEU A 634 -10.85 -36.19 -16.69
CA LEU A 634 -10.55 -37.17 -17.76
C LEU A 634 -9.65 -38.32 -17.27
N GLN A 635 -8.76 -38.04 -16.30
CA GLN A 635 -7.93 -39.07 -15.64
C GLN A 635 -8.65 -39.82 -14.52
N GLY A 636 -9.91 -39.51 -14.23
CA GLY A 636 -10.66 -40.09 -13.10
C GLY A 636 -10.26 -39.61 -11.71
N GLN A 637 -9.44 -38.57 -11.62
CA GLN A 637 -9.02 -37.93 -10.34
C GLN A 637 -10.10 -36.95 -9.84
N VAL A 638 -11.33 -37.48 -9.65
CA VAL A 638 -12.55 -36.68 -9.45
C VAL A 638 -12.47 -35.76 -8.25
N SER A 639 -11.87 -36.21 -7.13
CA SER A 639 -11.80 -35.39 -5.92
C SER A 639 -10.94 -34.14 -6.11
N GLU A 640 -9.76 -34.28 -6.76
CA GLU A 640 -8.88 -33.15 -7.05
C GLU A 640 -9.50 -32.25 -8.13
N ALA A 641 -10.17 -32.83 -9.13
CA ALA A 641 -10.91 -32.09 -10.14
C ALA A 641 -11.98 -31.19 -9.55
N ILE A 642 -12.77 -31.68 -8.57
CA ILE A 642 -13.77 -30.87 -7.85
C ILE A 642 -13.11 -29.72 -7.07
N ALA A 643 -11.98 -29.96 -6.43
CA ALA A 643 -11.27 -28.91 -5.70
C ALA A 643 -10.89 -27.75 -6.65
N HIS A 644 -10.33 -28.09 -7.83
CA HIS A 644 -9.98 -27.11 -8.84
C HIS A 644 -11.20 -26.42 -9.50
N ALA A 645 -12.31 -27.12 -9.71
CA ALA A 645 -13.55 -26.50 -10.21
C ALA A 645 -14.13 -25.48 -9.21
N ARG A 646 -14.10 -25.80 -7.91
CA ARG A 646 -14.50 -24.87 -6.85
C ARG A 646 -13.58 -23.65 -6.81
N ALA A 647 -12.31 -23.86 -7.02
CA ALA A 647 -11.29 -22.86 -7.13
C ALA A 647 -11.59 -21.85 -8.24
N ALA A 648 -11.84 -22.36 -9.43
CA ALA A 648 -12.21 -21.53 -10.56
C ALA A 648 -13.44 -20.65 -10.24
N LEU A 649 -14.45 -21.23 -9.57
CA LEU A 649 -15.66 -20.49 -9.17
C LEU A 649 -15.42 -19.48 -8.03
N SER A 650 -14.48 -19.74 -7.13
CA SER A 650 -14.10 -18.78 -6.10
C SER A 650 -13.44 -17.55 -6.71
N LEU A 651 -12.63 -17.74 -7.77
CA LEU A 651 -11.95 -16.66 -8.49
C LEU A 651 -12.86 -15.94 -9.49
N ASP A 652 -13.77 -16.68 -10.14
CA ASP A 652 -14.80 -16.14 -11.04
C ASP A 652 -16.18 -16.73 -10.70
N PRO A 653 -16.92 -16.12 -9.75
CA PRO A 653 -18.24 -16.60 -9.34
C PRO A 653 -19.29 -16.59 -10.46
N GLN A 654 -19.07 -15.84 -11.55
CA GLN A 654 -19.99 -15.73 -12.67
C GLN A 654 -19.69 -16.73 -13.79
N SER A 655 -18.61 -17.51 -13.69
CA SER A 655 -18.21 -18.49 -14.69
C SER A 655 -19.23 -19.62 -14.83
N VAL A 656 -20.04 -19.57 -15.89
CA VAL A 656 -21.01 -20.62 -16.25
C VAL A 656 -20.30 -21.93 -16.54
N SER A 657 -19.17 -21.87 -17.26
CA SER A 657 -18.37 -23.04 -17.64
C SER A 657 -17.77 -23.77 -16.44
N ALA A 658 -17.23 -23.02 -15.45
CA ALA A 658 -16.70 -23.63 -14.23
C ALA A 658 -17.80 -24.26 -13.38
N ARG A 659 -19.01 -23.65 -13.33
CA ARG A 659 -20.17 -24.20 -12.63
C ARG A 659 -20.65 -25.50 -13.27
N GLN A 660 -20.79 -25.53 -14.60
CA GLN A 660 -21.15 -26.73 -15.33
C GLN A 660 -20.15 -27.88 -15.11
N GLN A 661 -18.85 -27.56 -15.12
CA GLN A 661 -17.79 -28.52 -14.83
C GLN A 661 -17.93 -29.12 -13.42
N LEU A 662 -18.16 -28.26 -12.41
CA LEU A 662 -18.36 -28.71 -11.04
C LEU A 662 -19.59 -29.61 -10.91
N ASP A 663 -20.72 -29.24 -11.49
CA ASP A 663 -21.97 -30.04 -11.45
C ASP A 663 -21.79 -31.42 -12.12
N GLN A 664 -21.08 -31.46 -13.23
CA GLN A 664 -20.74 -32.72 -13.94
C GLN A 664 -19.90 -33.63 -13.03
N LEU A 665 -18.87 -33.12 -12.37
CA LEU A 665 -17.99 -33.88 -11.49
C LEU A 665 -18.72 -34.38 -10.23
N LEU A 666 -19.57 -33.53 -9.64
CA LEU A 666 -20.40 -33.92 -8.48
C LEU A 666 -21.42 -35.01 -8.85
N GLY A 667 -21.93 -35.01 -10.10
CA GLY A 667 -22.78 -36.08 -10.63
C GLY A 667 -22.03 -37.41 -10.71
N GLN A 668 -20.74 -37.39 -11.05
CA GLN A 668 -19.89 -38.61 -11.11
C GLN A 668 -19.56 -39.18 -9.73
N GLN A 669 -19.54 -38.38 -8.66
CA GLN A 669 -19.32 -38.85 -7.28
C GLN A 669 -20.55 -39.48 -6.62
N ARG A 670 -21.76 -39.28 -7.14
CA ARG A 670 -22.95 -39.92 -6.57
C ARG A 670 -22.87 -41.43 -6.82
N PRO A 671 -22.94 -42.27 -5.76
CA PRO A 671 -23.05 -43.70 -5.95
C PRO A 671 -24.29 -43.98 -6.78
N ALA A 672 -24.18 -44.90 -7.78
CA ALA A 672 -25.32 -45.34 -8.54
C ALA A 672 -26.41 -45.78 -7.54
N ALA A 673 -27.62 -45.21 -7.67
CA ALA A 673 -28.72 -45.62 -6.86
C ALA A 673 -28.86 -47.17 -6.96
N PRO A 674 -28.96 -47.89 -5.83
CA PRO A 674 -29.12 -49.35 -5.88
C PRO A 674 -30.34 -49.64 -6.74
N ASN A 675 -30.15 -50.48 -7.77
CA ASN A 675 -31.22 -50.95 -8.66
C ASN A 675 -32.41 -51.43 -7.83
N ALA A 676 -33.51 -50.68 -7.85
CA ALA A 676 -34.77 -51.05 -7.21
C ALA A 676 -35.51 -52.22 -7.88
N ASP A 677 -34.89 -52.86 -8.84
CA ASP A 677 -35.52 -53.93 -9.68
C ASP A 677 -35.28 -55.36 -9.19
N LEU A 678 -34.75 -55.58 -7.97
CA LEU A 678 -34.52 -56.94 -7.45
C LEU A 678 -35.45 -57.34 -6.31
N ILE A 679 -36.53 -56.58 -6.01
CA ILE A 679 -37.53 -56.97 -5.00
C ILE A 679 -38.91 -57.11 -5.66
N GLY A 680 -39.03 -58.03 -6.60
CA GLY A 680 -40.28 -58.23 -7.32
C GLY A 680 -40.48 -59.60 -7.91
N ARG A 681 -39.90 -60.69 -7.36
CA ARG A 681 -40.30 -62.08 -7.72
C ARG A 681 -39.95 -63.06 -6.60
N ARG A 682 -40.74 -63.11 -5.56
CA ARG A 682 -40.99 -64.32 -4.74
C ARG A 682 -42.27 -64.14 -3.91
N ARG A 683 -43.39 -64.44 -4.54
CA ARG A 683 -44.61 -65.00 -3.92
C ARG A 683 -45.48 -65.55 -5.01
N ASN A 684 -45.36 -66.86 -5.20
CA ASN A 684 -46.45 -67.79 -5.49
C ASN A 684 -45.80 -69.17 -5.70
N HIS A 685 -45.75 -69.93 -4.65
CA HIS A 685 -46.29 -71.28 -4.53
C HIS A 685 -46.17 -71.75 -3.09
#